data_0dc18f31ef3b52d1f0c3bd5e636bb6b1
#
_entry.id   0dc18f31ef3b52d1f0c3bd5e636bb6b1
#
_cell.length_a   1.000
_cell.length_b   1.000
_cell.length_c   1.000
_cell.angle_alpha   90.00
_cell.angle_beta   90.00
_cell.angle_gamma   90.00
#
_symmetry.space_group_name_H-M   'P 1'
#
loop_
_entity.id
_entity.type
_entity.pdbx_description
1 polymer ?
#
loop_
_entity_poly.entity_id
_entity_poly.type
_entity_poly.pdbx_seq_one_letter_code
_entity_poly.pdbx_strand_id
1 'polypeptide(L)'
;MKLSMAALAALMLASCVRAQEQQATKPAGFLWWEAEAARSTNFPARHSFMPATPAEAEVLSGGKWIGVDSKRGEALFAEYEIDVPSGGVWSFYVRKFWKHGPLRWRIDDGQWQSIGKNPALLDDAPIRQFVGANWVYGGEVALKSGKRTLRIELTENDGAAAFDCFVLTRVPFIPRGKKKPGEKSGGAEPGWFAFEPDTDSFEKSPIDLRSLNEATAGEGGFIQSKNGRFVSQKSGRAHRFWAVNAGPDIVQMPPASAAYLARSLAKKGVNLVRLHGALWEENNFRKIDPEKLAATQRFVAALKKEGIYSELSIYFPLWISIPENDLLSGYNPGKKPFSLLFFQPEFQKIYKNWWREILSAPNPYGLPLGKDPAIAIAELCNEDSYLFWTFSDNNFPEVQRKVLEKAFGDWLVKKYGSLATAQAQWSAPDARDRAAEGRVAFRPLWELFNKKDARSQDSAEFLARHQRAFFDAMGGYLKKELGFQGCVVGSNWVTADGRVLGPLDKWSNAGLDAMDRHGYFGGRHEGPRASYSLSAGDLYEDRSALQFTGNDFSLPLFDTRWNGLPSMVSEVNWPLPNRFRADLPILAASYGALQGSDAIHFFALGGADWSQTQHKFDIQSPAILGQFPAAALIYRQGLVKTGPPAVQLNLSLRSLFKLEGMPLAAPLNLDELRAADVPKTGPATLPSLKALDPLAFLVGPVEVSITESGGPAKVANLPAQIDRQRKVVRALTGELTWNWGAGRAVITAPSVNAATGFLNAAGKISLPAMTLQTGLEYGSVTLVALDGKPLAQSAKMLLQVASEDRNRGWKTAPGDKGLTRIESLGGPPLVVRNLEGSISLTRPDADRLSVTALDANGYPKTKLGNAKTIALRPDVLYYLITSTPAR
;
A
#
# COMPACT_ATOMS: atom_id res chain seq x y z
N MET A 1 -13.73 72.15 1.84
CA MET A 1 -14.43 70.83 1.94
C MET A 1 -13.69 69.74 1.10
N LYS A 2 -12.41 69.54 1.35
CA LYS A 2 -11.55 68.47 0.70
C LYS A 2 -10.54 67.89 1.68
N LEU A 3 -10.85 67.75 2.96
CA LEU A 3 -9.95 67.21 4.00
C LEU A 3 -10.60 66.09 4.82
N SER A 4 -11.70 65.46 4.34
CA SER A 4 -12.45 64.46 5.12
C SER A 4 -12.43 63.06 4.52
N MET A 5 -11.94 62.86 3.29
CA MET A 5 -11.94 61.53 2.67
C MET A 5 -10.64 60.76 2.84
N ALA A 6 -9.51 61.40 3.05
CA ALA A 6 -8.22 60.74 3.28
C ALA A 6 -8.10 60.17 4.72
N ALA A 7 -8.75 60.76 5.71
CA ALA A 7 -8.76 60.28 7.10
C ALA A 7 -9.65 59.01 7.28
N LEU A 8 -10.75 58.91 6.52
CA LEU A 8 -11.62 57.72 6.55
C LEU A 8 -11.01 56.52 5.81
N ALA A 9 -10.27 56.74 4.73
CA ALA A 9 -9.56 55.70 4.03
C ALA A 9 -8.39 55.13 4.83
N ALA A 10 -7.68 55.95 5.57
CA ALA A 10 -6.60 55.54 6.47
C ALA A 10 -7.13 54.78 7.71
N LEU A 11 -8.32 55.10 8.23
CA LEU A 11 -8.94 54.34 9.32
C LEU A 11 -9.51 52.98 8.84
N MET A 12 -10.02 52.91 7.61
CA MET A 12 -10.47 51.62 7.05
C MET A 12 -9.32 50.69 6.67
N LEU A 13 -8.19 51.20 6.18
CA LEU A 13 -6.99 50.40 5.94
C LEU A 13 -6.32 49.94 7.26
N ALA A 14 -6.34 50.77 8.30
CA ALA A 14 -5.84 50.37 9.62
C ALA A 14 -6.74 49.35 10.32
N SER A 15 -8.04 49.33 10.02
CA SER A 15 -8.99 48.31 10.51
C SER A 15 -8.87 46.97 9.75
N CYS A 16 -8.56 47.00 8.45
CA CYS A 16 -8.33 45.77 7.67
C CYS A 16 -6.97 45.11 7.98
N VAL A 17 -5.93 45.87 8.31
CA VAL A 17 -4.63 45.32 8.72
C VAL A 17 -4.67 44.79 10.16
N ARG A 18 -5.52 45.32 11.04
CA ARG A 18 -5.73 44.75 12.40
C ARG A 18 -6.66 43.53 12.47
N ALA A 19 -7.38 43.23 11.41
CA ALA A 19 -8.23 42.03 11.36
C ALA A 19 -7.49 40.77 10.84
N GLN A 20 -6.21 40.84 10.50
CA GLN A 20 -5.38 39.71 10.07
C GLN A 20 -4.34 39.22 11.08
N GLU A 21 -4.22 39.87 12.22
CA GLU A 21 -3.60 39.31 13.41
C GLU A 21 -4.67 38.74 14.36
N GLN A 22 -5.49 37.80 13.90
CA GLN A 22 -6.03 36.80 14.80
C GLN A 22 -4.86 35.95 15.23
N GLN A 23 -4.32 36.25 16.42
CA GLN A 23 -3.46 35.35 17.17
C GLN A 23 -4.02 33.95 17.06
N ALA A 24 -3.33 33.08 16.31
CA ALA A 24 -3.47 31.64 16.48
C ALA A 24 -3.26 31.41 17.99
N THR A 25 -4.33 31.14 18.72
CA THR A 25 -4.26 30.70 20.10
C THR A 25 -3.28 29.54 20.09
N LYS A 26 -2.11 29.70 20.72
CA LYS A 26 -1.11 28.60 20.86
C LYS A 26 -1.90 27.39 21.35
N PRO A 27 -1.90 26.26 20.62
CA PRO A 27 -2.52 25.05 21.16
C PRO A 27 -1.87 24.80 22.51
N ALA A 28 -2.64 24.83 23.58
CA ALA A 28 -2.15 24.54 24.91
C ALA A 28 -1.63 23.09 24.93
N GLY A 29 -0.36 22.84 24.66
CA GLY A 29 0.17 21.49 24.66
C GLY A 29 1.41 21.21 23.83
N PHE A 30 2.02 22.17 23.15
CA PHE A 30 3.34 21.94 22.54
C PHE A 30 4.29 23.13 22.74
N LEU A 31 5.61 22.81 22.77
CA LEU A 31 6.72 23.75 22.75
C LEU A 31 7.56 23.46 21.50
N TRP A 32 7.97 24.51 20.82
CA TRP A 32 8.79 24.45 19.62
C TRP A 32 9.95 25.43 19.72
N TRP A 33 11.16 24.99 19.37
CA TRP A 33 12.33 25.87 19.30
C TRP A 33 13.30 25.42 18.22
N GLU A 34 14.04 26.37 17.68
CA GLU A 34 14.99 26.18 16.61
C GLU A 34 16.33 25.68 17.19
N ALA A 35 17.02 24.81 16.47
CA ALA A 35 18.27 24.25 16.95
C ALA A 35 19.41 25.30 17.03
N GLU A 36 19.41 26.30 16.16
CA GLU A 36 20.34 27.41 16.20
C GLU A 36 20.09 28.40 17.37
N ALA A 37 19.00 28.31 18.07
CA ALA A 37 18.68 29.12 19.24
C ALA A 37 19.30 28.58 20.55
N ALA A 38 20.33 27.78 20.46
CA ALA A 38 21.02 27.24 21.63
C ALA A 38 21.59 28.35 22.50
N ARG A 39 21.35 28.28 23.83
CA ARG A 39 21.95 29.17 24.85
C ARG A 39 23.46 28.93 24.96
N SER A 40 23.88 27.67 24.82
CA SER A 40 25.29 27.25 24.86
C SER A 40 25.47 26.07 23.92
N THR A 41 26.53 26.12 23.12
CA THR A 41 26.89 25.01 22.20
C THR A 41 28.35 25.08 21.79
N ASN A 42 28.94 23.91 21.52
CA ASN A 42 30.24 23.79 20.87
C ASN A 42 30.13 23.22 19.45
N PHE A 43 28.94 23.23 18.83
CA PHE A 43 28.81 22.94 17.41
C PHE A 43 29.53 24.02 16.58
N PRO A 44 30.21 23.65 15.48
CA PRO A 44 30.87 24.61 14.62
C PRO A 44 29.87 25.54 13.93
N ALA A 45 30.27 26.80 13.73
CA ALA A 45 29.41 27.79 13.05
C ALA A 45 29.18 27.50 11.56
N ARG A 46 29.98 26.61 10.94
CA ARG A 46 29.85 26.20 9.53
C ARG A 46 30.11 24.71 9.37
N HIS A 47 29.39 24.09 8.45
CA HIS A 47 29.54 22.70 8.04
C HIS A 47 29.02 22.52 6.60
N SER A 48 29.39 21.43 5.92
CA SER A 48 29.09 21.20 4.49
C SER A 48 27.60 20.97 4.20
N PHE A 49 26.81 20.66 5.23
CA PHE A 49 25.36 20.39 5.09
C PHE A 49 24.49 21.66 5.24
N MET A 50 25.09 22.84 5.40
CA MET A 50 24.31 24.09 5.39
C MET A 50 23.57 24.26 4.06
N PRO A 51 22.38 24.90 4.05
CA PRO A 51 21.69 25.22 2.83
C PRO A 51 22.57 26.05 1.89
N ALA A 52 22.70 25.62 0.64
CA ALA A 52 23.49 26.29 -0.38
C ALA A 52 22.65 27.29 -1.20
N THR A 53 21.34 27.12 -1.20
CA THR A 53 20.39 27.96 -1.95
C THR A 53 19.20 28.39 -1.09
N PRO A 54 18.49 29.47 -1.46
CA PRO A 54 17.24 29.84 -0.79
C PRO A 54 16.20 28.72 -0.79
N ALA A 55 16.12 27.95 -1.86
CA ALA A 55 15.20 26.82 -1.96
C ALA A 55 15.53 25.69 -0.95
N GLU A 56 16.80 25.44 -0.69
CA GLU A 56 17.21 24.49 0.35
C GLU A 56 16.92 25.02 1.75
N ALA A 57 17.15 26.31 2.00
CA ALA A 57 16.82 26.97 3.26
C ALA A 57 15.30 26.92 3.55
N GLU A 58 14.45 27.03 2.52
CA GLU A 58 13.01 26.91 2.63
C GLU A 58 12.54 25.55 3.16
N VAL A 59 13.34 24.49 3.11
CA VAL A 59 12.99 23.17 3.68
C VAL A 59 13.15 23.17 5.20
N LEU A 60 14.05 23.98 5.76
CA LEU A 60 14.35 24.06 7.18
C LEU A 60 13.45 25.04 7.93
N SER A 61 13.21 24.76 9.21
CA SER A 61 12.60 25.70 10.15
C SER A 61 13.59 26.83 10.39
N GLY A 62 13.12 28.09 10.38
CA GLY A 62 14.05 29.22 10.46
C GLY A 62 15.05 29.36 9.31
N GLY A 63 15.07 28.45 8.34
CA GLY A 63 15.96 28.46 7.19
C GLY A 63 17.41 28.06 7.50
N LYS A 64 17.68 27.51 8.67
CA LYS A 64 19.03 27.16 9.16
C LYS A 64 18.97 25.87 9.98
N TRP A 65 20.12 25.29 10.23
CA TRP A 65 20.32 24.25 11.23
C TRP A 65 21.76 24.26 11.77
N ILE A 66 21.97 23.70 12.96
CA ILE A 66 23.29 23.45 13.51
C ILE A 66 23.77 22.08 13.05
N GLY A 67 25.06 21.89 12.86
CA GLY A 67 25.57 20.59 12.42
C GLY A 67 27.07 20.49 12.44
N VAL A 68 27.58 19.33 11.99
CA VAL A 68 29.00 19.01 11.89
C VAL A 68 29.23 18.03 10.75
N ASP A 69 30.37 18.12 10.09
CA ASP A 69 30.73 17.26 8.96
C ASP A 69 31.09 15.83 9.40
N SER A 70 32.25 15.67 9.98
CA SER A 70 32.78 14.38 10.44
C SER A 70 33.88 14.60 11.48
N LYS A 71 34.41 13.55 12.01
CA LYS A 71 35.51 13.45 13.02
C LYS A 71 35.75 14.69 13.89
N ARG A 72 35.57 14.55 15.16
CA ARG A 72 35.77 15.58 16.21
C ARG A 72 36.50 15.00 17.40
N GLY A 73 37.24 15.84 18.09
CA GLY A 73 38.02 15.43 19.26
C GLY A 73 37.18 15.28 20.54
N GLU A 74 36.04 15.96 20.60
CA GLU A 74 35.16 16.01 21.80
C GLU A 74 33.70 15.80 21.44
N ALA A 75 32.90 15.42 22.43
CA ALA A 75 31.46 15.31 22.28
C ALA A 75 30.83 16.69 22.06
N LEU A 76 30.05 16.82 20.99
CA LEU A 76 29.33 18.05 20.70
C LEU A 76 28.01 18.09 21.46
N PHE A 77 27.68 19.27 21.97
CA PHE A 77 26.46 19.50 22.73
C PHE A 77 25.77 20.83 22.35
N ALA A 78 24.48 20.91 22.66
CA ALA A 78 23.72 22.15 22.66
C ALA A 78 22.74 22.17 23.84
N GLU A 79 22.62 23.35 24.49
CA GLU A 79 21.72 23.59 25.62
C GLU A 79 20.70 24.67 25.28
N TYR A 80 19.45 24.44 25.72
CA TYR A 80 18.32 25.30 25.45
C TYR A 80 17.58 25.58 26.75
N GLU A 81 17.20 26.83 26.98
CA GLU A 81 16.23 27.17 28.02
C GLU A 81 14.82 27.04 27.43
N ILE A 82 13.97 26.23 28.06
CA ILE A 82 12.57 26.03 27.66
C ILE A 82 11.65 26.38 28.85
N ASP A 83 10.51 27.00 28.54
CA ASP A 83 9.49 27.33 29.57
C ASP A 83 8.31 26.37 29.44
N VAL A 84 8.21 25.44 30.40
CA VAL A 84 7.18 24.38 30.41
C VAL A 84 5.91 24.95 31.05
N PRO A 85 4.81 25.09 30.29
CA PRO A 85 3.61 25.79 30.76
C PRO A 85 2.83 25.03 31.82
N SER A 86 2.93 23.70 31.84
CA SER A 86 2.20 22.84 32.79
C SER A 86 2.92 21.53 33.02
N GLY A 87 2.78 20.98 34.23
CA GLY A 87 3.34 19.66 34.56
C GLY A 87 2.65 18.51 33.82
N GLY A 88 3.36 17.38 33.66
CA GLY A 88 2.86 16.15 33.03
C GLY A 88 3.91 15.43 32.21
N VAL A 89 3.48 14.36 31.50
CA VAL A 89 4.33 13.61 30.57
C VAL A 89 4.34 14.32 29.22
N TRP A 90 5.52 14.56 28.69
CA TRP A 90 5.79 15.20 27.43
C TRP A 90 6.56 14.28 26.51
N SER A 91 6.16 14.17 25.25
CA SER A 91 6.87 13.47 24.19
C SER A 91 7.85 14.43 23.50
N PHE A 92 9.09 13.99 23.33
CA PHE A 92 10.17 14.75 22.68
C PHE A 92 10.38 14.29 21.25
N TYR A 93 10.50 15.23 20.33
CA TYR A 93 10.78 15.00 18.92
C TYR A 93 11.90 15.92 18.45
N VAL A 94 12.72 15.38 17.54
CA VAL A 94 13.87 16.08 16.95
C VAL A 94 13.74 16.04 15.43
N ARG A 95 13.87 17.18 14.77
CA ARG A 95 14.03 17.26 13.33
C ARG A 95 15.52 17.35 13.00
N LYS A 96 16.03 16.35 12.28
CA LYS A 96 17.48 16.16 12.11
C LYS A 96 17.82 15.62 10.74
N PHE A 97 19.14 15.65 10.41
CA PHE A 97 19.67 15.08 9.20
C PHE A 97 19.49 13.57 9.18
N TRP A 98 18.42 13.12 8.58
CA TRP A 98 18.08 11.72 8.38
C TRP A 98 18.48 10.85 9.59
N LYS A 99 19.15 9.70 9.39
CA LYS A 99 19.60 8.81 10.47
C LYS A 99 20.96 9.23 11.07
N HIS A 100 21.60 10.29 10.57
CA HIS A 100 22.94 10.73 11.00
C HIS A 100 22.92 11.41 12.37
N GLY A 101 24.02 11.29 13.11
CA GLY A 101 24.23 11.91 14.40
C GLY A 101 23.33 11.33 15.49
N PRO A 102 23.57 10.06 15.91
CA PRO A 102 22.95 9.53 17.10
C PRO A 102 23.27 10.41 18.30
N LEU A 103 22.29 10.61 19.16
CA LEU A 103 22.36 11.58 20.27
C LEU A 103 21.76 11.03 21.55
N ARG A 104 22.15 11.65 22.67
CA ARG A 104 21.44 11.56 23.95
C ARG A 104 20.92 12.92 24.36
N TRP A 105 19.85 12.92 25.11
CA TRP A 105 19.23 14.14 25.60
C TRP A 105 18.71 13.98 27.03
N ARG A 106 18.61 15.07 27.75
CA ARG A 106 17.98 15.13 29.08
C ARG A 106 17.43 16.52 29.35
N ILE A 107 16.51 16.58 30.32
CA ILE A 107 16.00 17.84 30.87
C ILE A 107 16.57 18.00 32.27
N ASP A 108 17.15 19.15 32.57
CA ASP A 108 17.87 19.44 33.81
C ASP A 108 18.91 18.36 34.13
N ASP A 109 18.97 17.88 35.38
CA ASP A 109 19.81 16.78 35.79
C ASP A 109 19.11 15.41 35.72
N GLY A 110 18.04 15.30 34.91
CA GLY A 110 17.32 14.05 34.70
C GLY A 110 18.15 12.95 34.01
N GLN A 111 17.56 11.76 33.91
CA GLN A 111 18.20 10.63 33.23
C GLN A 111 18.39 10.91 31.74
N TRP A 112 19.53 10.50 31.21
CA TRP A 112 19.79 10.53 29.78
C TRP A 112 18.90 9.54 29.03
N GLN A 113 18.29 10.02 27.97
CA GLN A 113 17.62 9.22 26.95
C GLN A 113 18.41 9.29 25.66
N SER A 114 18.32 8.28 24.81
CA SER A 114 19.12 8.18 23.58
C SER A 114 18.25 7.99 22.34
N ILE A 115 18.67 8.59 21.23
CA ILE A 115 18.20 8.30 19.89
C ILE A 115 19.37 7.64 19.15
N GLY A 116 19.23 6.37 18.82
CA GLY A 116 20.29 5.56 18.22
C GLY A 116 20.55 5.86 16.74
N LYS A 117 21.27 4.95 16.06
CA LYS A 117 21.69 5.11 14.65
C LYS A 117 20.54 4.94 13.65
N ASN A 118 19.53 4.15 13.97
CA ASN A 118 18.44 3.80 13.06
C ASN A 118 17.07 4.16 13.64
N PRO A 119 16.81 5.45 13.96
CA PRO A 119 15.48 5.85 14.42
C PRO A 119 14.47 5.73 13.26
N ALA A 120 13.22 5.42 13.58
CA ALA A 120 12.13 5.52 12.62
C ALA A 120 11.97 6.97 12.15
N LEU A 121 11.92 7.18 10.84
CA LEU A 121 11.67 8.48 10.24
C LEU A 121 10.16 8.70 10.18
N LEU A 122 9.70 9.84 10.69
CA LEU A 122 8.27 10.16 10.81
C LEU A 122 7.75 11.00 9.65
N ASP A 123 8.66 11.55 8.85
CA ASP A 123 8.40 12.27 7.61
C ASP A 123 9.60 12.18 6.69
N ASP A 124 9.45 12.67 5.45
CA ASP A 124 10.55 12.79 4.49
C ASP A 124 10.54 14.20 3.89
N ALA A 125 11.62 14.95 4.12
CA ALA A 125 11.81 16.31 3.62
C ALA A 125 13.21 16.45 3.02
N PRO A 126 13.39 16.11 1.74
CA PRO A 126 14.66 16.23 1.06
C PRO A 126 15.05 17.70 0.90
N ILE A 127 16.30 18.02 1.23
CA ILE A 127 16.93 19.33 1.02
C ILE A 127 17.64 19.32 -0.34
N ARG A 128 18.43 18.27 -0.58
CA ARG A 128 19.10 17.95 -1.84
C ARG A 128 19.44 16.46 -1.88
N GLN A 129 20.04 16.01 -2.97
CA GLN A 129 20.45 14.61 -3.09
C GLN A 129 21.27 14.16 -1.86
N PHE A 130 20.84 13.09 -1.20
CA PHE A 130 21.44 12.51 0.01
C PHE A 130 21.41 13.40 1.27
N VAL A 131 20.68 14.51 1.27
CA VAL A 131 20.52 15.38 2.45
C VAL A 131 19.04 15.66 2.67
N GLY A 132 18.53 15.29 3.82
CA GLY A 132 17.14 15.51 4.21
C GLY A 132 17.02 15.87 5.68
N ALA A 133 15.93 16.57 6.05
CA ALA A 133 15.59 16.90 7.41
C ALA A 133 14.32 16.14 7.80
N ASN A 134 14.45 15.18 8.73
CA ASN A 134 13.39 14.27 9.09
C ASN A 134 13.08 14.33 10.59
N TRP A 135 11.82 14.23 10.94
CA TRP A 135 11.41 14.09 12.33
C TRP A 135 11.69 12.67 12.84
N VAL A 136 12.23 12.61 14.05
CA VAL A 136 12.42 11.37 14.81
C VAL A 136 11.87 11.55 16.22
N TYR A 137 11.40 10.45 16.82
CA TYR A 137 10.92 10.43 18.18
C TYR A 137 12.07 10.20 19.16
N GLY A 138 12.12 11.03 20.22
CA GLY A 138 13.18 10.99 21.23
C GLY A 138 12.80 10.31 22.54
N GLY A 139 11.52 10.00 22.74
CA GLY A 139 11.05 9.42 24.00
C GLY A 139 10.11 10.33 24.78
N GLU A 140 9.79 9.94 26.00
CA GLU A 140 8.90 10.67 26.90
C GLU A 140 9.62 11.11 28.18
N VAL A 141 9.19 12.25 28.76
CA VAL A 141 9.73 12.78 29.99
C VAL A 141 8.63 13.39 30.85
N ALA A 142 8.64 13.08 32.13
CA ALA A 142 7.75 13.74 33.09
C ALA A 142 8.36 15.07 33.53
N LEU A 143 7.65 16.19 33.28
CA LEU A 143 8.11 17.53 33.59
C LEU A 143 7.19 18.20 34.59
N LYS A 144 7.76 19.12 35.40
CA LYS A 144 7.03 20.13 36.18
C LYS A 144 7.01 21.43 35.36
N SER A 145 6.02 22.30 35.57
CA SER A 145 5.96 23.61 34.95
C SER A 145 7.15 24.49 35.34
N GLY A 146 7.43 25.50 34.54
CA GLY A 146 8.51 26.48 34.71
C GLY A 146 9.71 26.29 33.82
N LYS A 147 10.72 27.15 34.02
CA LYS A 147 11.95 27.10 33.23
C LYS A 147 12.73 25.80 33.43
N ARG A 148 13.20 25.19 32.36
CA ARG A 148 13.95 23.98 32.31
C ARG A 148 15.11 24.11 31.34
N THR A 149 16.15 23.32 31.52
CA THR A 149 17.27 23.24 30.57
C THR A 149 17.20 21.91 29.82
N LEU A 150 17.03 21.94 28.51
CA LEU A 150 17.25 20.79 27.66
C LEU A 150 18.72 20.78 27.23
N ARG A 151 19.39 19.62 27.39
CA ARG A 151 20.72 19.38 26.85
C ARG A 151 20.67 18.19 25.88
N ILE A 152 21.18 18.38 24.67
CA ILE A 152 21.48 17.32 23.71
C ILE A 152 22.98 17.12 23.59
N GLU A 153 23.42 15.88 23.38
CA GLU A 153 24.83 15.56 23.10
C GLU A 153 24.90 14.48 22.04
N LEU A 154 25.84 14.61 21.12
CA LEU A 154 26.17 13.52 20.21
C LEU A 154 26.82 12.37 20.95
N THR A 155 26.42 11.12 20.69
CA THR A 155 26.96 9.94 21.32
C THR A 155 28.18 9.36 20.62
N GLU A 156 28.50 9.88 19.44
CA GLU A 156 29.66 9.46 18.61
C GLU A 156 30.48 10.67 18.19
N ASN A 157 31.78 10.49 18.12
CA ASN A 157 32.72 11.53 17.69
C ASN A 157 33.10 11.45 16.21
N ASP A 158 32.38 10.66 15.44
CA ASP A 158 32.55 10.53 13.99
C ASP A 158 31.21 10.64 13.27
N GLY A 159 31.27 10.79 11.94
CA GLY A 159 30.08 10.92 11.09
C GLY A 159 29.42 12.31 11.16
N ALA A 160 28.63 12.58 10.16
CA ALA A 160 27.88 13.83 10.03
C ALA A 160 26.73 13.91 11.04
N ALA A 161 26.34 15.12 11.41
CA ALA A 161 25.12 15.38 12.15
C ALA A 161 24.58 16.77 11.81
N ALA A 162 23.25 16.95 11.79
CA ALA A 162 22.65 18.27 11.78
C ALA A 162 21.25 18.22 12.43
N PHE A 163 20.87 19.32 13.08
CA PHE A 163 19.62 19.47 13.82
C PHE A 163 18.94 20.77 13.40
N ASP A 164 17.66 20.69 13.06
CA ASP A 164 16.84 21.79 12.55
C ASP A 164 16.00 22.40 13.68
N CYS A 165 15.13 21.64 14.30
CA CYS A 165 14.29 22.10 15.38
C CYS A 165 13.84 20.95 16.29
N PHE A 166 13.21 21.32 17.41
CA PHE A 166 12.76 20.38 18.43
C PHE A 166 11.33 20.66 18.85
N VAL A 167 10.63 19.62 19.27
CA VAL A 167 9.28 19.71 19.84
C VAL A 167 9.18 18.90 21.13
N LEU A 168 8.60 19.53 22.16
CA LEU A 168 7.99 18.83 23.29
C LEU A 168 6.47 18.99 23.22
N THR A 169 5.73 17.89 23.33
CA THR A 169 4.27 17.93 23.20
C THR A 169 3.58 16.97 24.14
N ARG A 170 2.35 17.33 24.55
CA ARG A 170 1.43 16.49 25.34
C ARG A 170 0.28 15.93 24.48
N VAL A 171 0.19 16.34 23.26
CA VAL A 171 -0.81 15.88 22.28
C VAL A 171 -0.11 15.10 21.15
N PRO A 172 -0.78 14.23 20.43
CA PRO A 172 -0.20 13.55 19.27
C PRO A 172 0.43 14.57 18.30
N PHE A 173 1.70 14.39 18.01
CA PHE A 173 2.42 15.21 17.03
C PHE A 173 2.51 14.46 15.71
N ILE A 174 1.89 15.03 14.70
CA ILE A 174 1.94 14.51 13.33
C ILE A 174 2.85 15.44 12.54
N PRO A 175 4.06 15.00 12.17
CA PRO A 175 5.02 15.82 11.45
C PRO A 175 4.49 16.31 10.11
N ARG A 176 4.80 17.56 9.79
CA ARG A 176 4.47 18.20 8.51
C ARG A 176 5.65 19.04 8.00
N GLY A 177 6.80 18.39 7.84
CA GLY A 177 8.06 19.07 7.52
C GLY A 177 8.41 20.12 8.55
N LYS A 178 8.73 21.35 8.14
CA LYS A 178 9.08 22.46 9.03
C LYS A 178 7.90 23.16 9.70
N LYS A 179 6.67 22.76 9.40
CA LYS A 179 5.47 23.44 9.88
C LYS A 179 5.18 23.14 11.33
N LYS A 180 4.89 24.19 12.06
CA LYS A 180 4.34 24.11 13.42
C LYS A 180 2.90 23.57 13.37
N PRO A 181 2.42 22.90 14.42
CA PRO A 181 1.03 22.48 14.49
C PRO A 181 0.07 23.64 14.19
N GLY A 182 -0.86 23.45 13.24
CA GLY A 182 -1.82 24.46 12.80
C GLY A 182 -1.34 25.39 11.67
N GLU A 183 -0.06 25.39 11.30
CA GLU A 183 0.42 26.15 10.15
C GLU A 183 0.00 25.55 8.82
N LYS A 184 -0.42 26.40 7.87
CA LYS A 184 -0.77 26.03 6.50
C LYS A 184 0.03 26.87 5.50
N SER A 185 0.44 26.26 4.38
CA SER A 185 1.13 26.99 3.29
C SER A 185 0.18 27.80 2.44
N GLY A 186 -1.06 27.32 2.27
CA GLY A 186 -2.14 27.99 1.55
C GLY A 186 -1.93 28.26 0.07
N GLY A 187 -0.86 27.76 -0.55
CA GLY A 187 -0.51 28.03 -1.94
C GLY A 187 -0.83 26.88 -2.88
N ALA A 188 -1.49 27.19 -4.00
CA ALA A 188 -1.70 26.26 -5.12
C ALA A 188 -1.62 27.01 -6.45
N GLU A 189 -1.33 26.29 -7.52
CA GLU A 189 -1.37 26.82 -8.89
C GLU A 189 -2.82 27.06 -9.35
N PRO A 190 -3.06 27.93 -10.34
CA PRO A 190 -4.39 28.12 -10.92
C PRO A 190 -5.02 26.78 -11.36
N GLY A 191 -6.29 26.55 -11.02
CA GLY A 191 -7.01 25.32 -11.28
C GLY A 191 -6.78 24.19 -10.27
N TRP A 192 -6.03 24.46 -9.21
CA TRP A 192 -5.73 23.54 -8.12
C TRP A 192 -6.03 24.19 -6.76
N PHE A 193 -6.31 23.40 -5.74
CA PHE A 193 -6.38 23.87 -4.35
C PHE A 193 -5.37 23.13 -3.47
N ALA A 194 -4.86 23.83 -2.46
CA ALA A 194 -3.94 23.23 -1.48
C ALA A 194 -4.71 22.29 -0.54
N PHE A 195 -4.28 21.05 -0.44
CA PHE A 195 -4.86 20.06 0.46
C PHE A 195 -4.08 19.99 1.77
N GLU A 196 -4.56 20.73 2.75
CA GLU A 196 -3.94 20.86 4.06
C GLU A 196 -4.99 20.67 5.17
N PRO A 197 -5.50 19.44 5.35
CA PRO A 197 -6.48 19.17 6.40
C PRO A 197 -5.88 19.36 7.80
N ASP A 198 -6.71 19.72 8.75
CA ASP A 198 -6.32 19.73 10.16
C ASP A 198 -6.15 18.28 10.66
N THR A 199 -5.40 18.09 11.74
CA THR A 199 -5.31 16.83 12.45
C THR A 199 -6.71 16.41 12.93
N ASP A 200 -7.09 15.15 12.72
CA ASP A 200 -8.43 14.67 13.07
C ASP A 200 -8.61 14.65 14.60
N SER A 201 -9.66 15.32 15.09
CA SER A 201 -10.03 15.33 16.52
C SER A 201 -10.77 14.06 16.96
N PHE A 202 -11.19 13.23 16.00
CA PHE A 202 -12.03 12.03 16.23
C PHE A 202 -13.34 12.29 16.98
N GLU A 203 -13.88 13.48 16.84
CA GLU A 203 -15.23 13.81 17.27
C GLU A 203 -16.27 13.07 16.42
N LYS A 204 -17.54 13.20 16.77
CA LYS A 204 -18.62 12.55 16.03
C LYS A 204 -18.73 13.10 14.60
N SER A 205 -18.44 12.27 13.63
CA SER A 205 -18.52 12.58 12.20
C SER A 205 -19.63 11.78 11.52
N PRO A 206 -20.36 12.35 10.55
CA PRO A 206 -21.38 11.61 9.80
C PRO A 206 -20.83 10.51 8.89
N ILE A 207 -19.52 10.53 8.58
CA ILE A 207 -18.83 9.54 7.76
C ILE A 207 -17.78 8.73 8.54
N ASP A 208 -18.01 8.53 9.84
CA ASP A 208 -17.18 7.69 10.68
C ASP A 208 -17.58 6.21 10.52
N LEU A 209 -16.68 5.42 9.93
CA LEU A 209 -16.93 4.00 9.62
C LEU A 209 -16.41 3.04 10.68
N ARG A 210 -15.93 3.52 11.84
CA ARG A 210 -15.39 2.65 12.90
C ARG A 210 -16.40 1.60 13.37
N SER A 211 -17.68 1.91 13.33
CA SER A 211 -18.74 0.95 13.68
C SER A 211 -18.88 -0.25 12.74
N LEU A 212 -18.21 -0.26 11.59
CA LEU A 212 -18.12 -1.43 10.72
C LEU A 212 -17.11 -2.47 11.23
N ASN A 213 -16.15 -2.05 12.08
CA ASN A 213 -15.21 -2.94 12.72
C ASN A 213 -15.80 -3.59 13.97
N GLU A 214 -15.18 -4.68 14.44
CA GLU A 214 -15.41 -5.17 15.79
C GLU A 214 -14.91 -4.12 16.80
N ALA A 215 -15.43 -4.10 18.00
CA ALA A 215 -14.95 -3.20 19.06
C ALA A 215 -13.45 -3.46 19.34
N THR A 216 -13.07 -4.74 19.28
CA THR A 216 -11.67 -5.19 19.37
C THR A 216 -11.45 -6.28 18.34
N ALA A 217 -10.42 -6.17 17.51
CA ALA A 217 -10.13 -7.20 16.51
C ALA A 217 -9.88 -8.58 17.16
N GLY A 218 -10.52 -9.61 16.59
CA GLY A 218 -10.46 -10.96 17.15
C GLY A 218 -11.53 -11.26 18.19
N GLU A 219 -12.47 -10.39 18.45
CA GLU A 219 -13.64 -10.63 19.32
C GLU A 219 -14.45 -11.84 18.87
N GLY A 220 -14.62 -11.98 17.54
CA GLY A 220 -15.23 -13.14 16.89
C GLY A 220 -14.33 -14.40 16.83
N GLY A 221 -13.17 -14.42 17.50
CA GLY A 221 -12.16 -15.49 17.40
C GLY A 221 -11.22 -15.31 16.22
N PHE A 222 -10.43 -16.33 15.93
CA PHE A 222 -9.50 -16.32 14.80
C PHE A 222 -10.23 -16.22 13.46
N ILE A 223 -9.59 -15.63 12.48
CA ILE A 223 -10.03 -15.66 11.09
C ILE A 223 -9.63 -17.00 10.48
N GLN A 224 -10.59 -17.67 9.87
CA GLN A 224 -10.41 -18.97 9.22
C GLN A 224 -10.91 -18.95 7.79
N SER A 225 -10.37 -19.82 6.96
CA SER A 225 -10.85 -20.10 5.61
C SER A 225 -11.96 -21.15 5.66
N LYS A 226 -13.17 -20.78 5.24
CA LYS A 226 -14.32 -21.69 5.18
C LYS A 226 -15.24 -21.34 4.02
N ASN A 227 -15.58 -22.34 3.22
CA ASN A 227 -16.47 -22.18 2.05
C ASN A 227 -16.03 -21.04 1.12
N GLY A 228 -14.71 -20.93 0.87
CA GLY A 228 -14.15 -19.92 -0.01
C GLY A 228 -14.20 -18.48 0.52
N ARG A 229 -14.36 -18.31 1.83
CA ARG A 229 -14.43 -16.99 2.48
C ARG A 229 -13.58 -16.96 3.74
N PHE A 230 -13.11 -15.77 4.11
CA PHE A 230 -12.62 -15.53 5.46
C PHE A 230 -13.80 -15.39 6.42
N VAL A 231 -13.78 -16.16 7.49
CA VAL A 231 -14.85 -16.16 8.51
C VAL A 231 -14.29 -16.10 9.92
N SER A 232 -14.99 -15.45 10.82
CA SER A 232 -14.69 -15.52 12.26
C SER A 232 -15.01 -16.90 12.82
N GLN A 233 -14.07 -17.48 13.54
CA GLN A 233 -14.15 -18.83 14.12
C GLN A 233 -15.39 -19.04 15.01
N LYS A 234 -15.68 -18.09 15.90
CA LYS A 234 -16.78 -18.21 16.88
C LYS A 234 -18.13 -17.79 16.29
N SER A 235 -18.17 -16.69 15.54
CA SER A 235 -19.43 -16.12 15.05
C SER A 235 -19.85 -16.66 13.67
N GLY A 236 -18.93 -17.26 12.90
CA GLY A 236 -19.17 -17.65 11.52
C GLY A 236 -19.37 -16.48 10.56
N ARG A 237 -19.22 -15.23 11.03
CA ARG A 237 -19.38 -14.03 10.21
C ARG A 237 -18.31 -14.00 9.12
N ALA A 238 -18.75 -13.81 7.88
CA ALA A 238 -17.84 -13.60 6.77
C ALA A 238 -17.22 -12.19 6.82
N HIS A 239 -15.93 -12.11 6.48
CA HIS A 239 -15.17 -10.87 6.40
C HIS A 239 -14.81 -10.55 4.95
N ARG A 240 -14.88 -9.28 4.60
CA ARG A 240 -14.17 -8.66 3.47
C ARG A 240 -13.19 -7.65 4.04
N PHE A 241 -11.92 -7.82 3.72
CA PHE A 241 -10.86 -6.95 4.23
C PHE A 241 -10.57 -5.81 3.24
N TRP A 242 -10.86 -4.58 3.68
CA TRP A 242 -10.42 -3.35 3.05
C TRP A 242 -9.15 -2.92 3.77
N ALA A 243 -8.01 -3.15 3.15
CA ALA A 243 -6.75 -3.22 3.85
C ALA A 243 -5.68 -2.27 3.29
N VAL A 244 -4.63 -2.07 4.06
CA VAL A 244 -3.46 -1.26 3.66
C VAL A 244 -2.17 -1.96 4.10
N ASN A 245 -1.05 -1.56 3.49
CA ASN A 245 0.28 -2.04 3.83
C ASN A 245 1.04 -1.03 4.69
N ALA A 246 1.72 -1.53 5.73
CA ALA A 246 2.58 -0.77 6.63
C ALA A 246 4.02 -1.32 6.59
N GLY A 247 4.96 -0.50 6.13
CA GLY A 247 6.39 -0.80 6.17
C GLY A 247 7.01 -0.62 7.55
N PRO A 248 8.32 -0.90 7.70
CA PRO A 248 9.02 -0.85 8.99
C PRO A 248 8.93 0.48 9.72
N ASP A 249 9.06 1.61 9.02
CA ASP A 249 9.01 2.94 9.64
C ASP A 249 7.61 3.25 10.22
N ILE A 250 6.56 2.76 9.55
CA ILE A 250 5.18 2.86 10.05
C ILE A 250 4.98 2.02 11.31
N VAL A 251 5.46 0.77 11.30
CA VAL A 251 5.34 -0.16 12.44
C VAL A 251 6.13 0.36 13.66
N GLN A 252 7.27 1.00 13.45
CA GLN A 252 8.15 1.52 14.49
C GLN A 252 7.79 2.93 14.97
N MET A 253 6.74 3.56 14.41
CA MET A 253 6.35 4.92 14.82
C MET A 253 6.03 5.02 16.33
N PRO A 254 6.05 6.24 16.90
CA PRO A 254 5.70 6.48 18.29
C PRO A 254 4.32 5.96 18.68
N PRO A 255 4.12 5.55 19.94
CA PRO A 255 2.83 5.00 20.39
C PRO A 255 1.62 5.89 20.09
N ALA A 256 1.76 7.21 20.32
CA ALA A 256 0.68 8.17 20.04
C ALA A 256 0.36 8.27 18.54
N SER A 257 1.38 8.25 17.68
CA SER A 257 1.22 8.25 16.23
C SER A 257 0.60 6.95 15.73
N ALA A 258 1.00 5.81 16.28
CA ALA A 258 0.42 4.51 15.96
C ALA A 258 -1.08 4.44 16.35
N ALA A 259 -1.43 4.94 17.53
CA ALA A 259 -2.82 5.01 17.98
C ALA A 259 -3.66 5.96 17.10
N TYR A 260 -3.10 7.11 16.73
CA TYR A 260 -3.75 8.06 15.80
C TYR A 260 -4.00 7.43 14.43
N LEU A 261 -2.97 6.81 13.85
CA LEU A 261 -3.06 6.15 12.54
C LEU A 261 -4.11 5.04 12.57
N ALA A 262 -4.06 4.14 13.56
CA ALA A 262 -5.03 3.05 13.69
C ALA A 262 -6.47 3.58 13.72
N ARG A 263 -6.72 4.62 14.50
CA ARG A 263 -8.04 5.25 14.61
C ARG A 263 -8.47 5.95 13.33
N SER A 264 -7.55 6.64 12.65
CA SER A 264 -7.78 7.28 11.35
C SER A 264 -8.13 6.27 10.26
N LEU A 265 -7.42 5.13 10.22
CA LEU A 265 -7.68 4.05 9.27
C LEU A 265 -9.05 3.40 9.53
N ALA A 266 -9.36 3.08 10.80
CA ALA A 266 -10.68 2.54 11.16
C ALA A 266 -11.82 3.48 10.79
N LYS A 267 -11.67 4.79 11.03
CA LYS A 267 -12.65 5.84 10.64
C LYS A 267 -12.91 5.85 9.14
N LYS A 268 -11.92 5.49 8.32
CA LYS A 268 -12.00 5.39 6.86
C LYS A 268 -12.41 4.01 6.37
N GLY A 269 -12.75 3.09 7.28
CA GLY A 269 -13.28 1.78 6.96
C GLY A 269 -12.25 0.68 6.75
N VAL A 270 -10.97 0.91 7.08
CA VAL A 270 -9.94 -0.12 7.07
C VAL A 270 -10.16 -1.10 8.22
N ASN A 271 -10.01 -2.40 7.96
CA ASN A 271 -10.18 -3.47 8.95
C ASN A 271 -9.06 -4.53 8.93
N LEU A 272 -8.02 -4.34 8.13
CA LEU A 272 -6.81 -5.17 8.13
C LEU A 272 -5.61 -4.32 7.74
N VAL A 273 -4.47 -4.54 8.38
CA VAL A 273 -3.17 -3.96 8.00
C VAL A 273 -2.15 -5.08 7.83
N ARG A 274 -1.52 -5.14 6.66
CA ARG A 274 -0.39 -6.03 6.41
C ARG A 274 0.89 -5.36 6.88
N LEU A 275 1.55 -5.98 7.86
CA LEU A 275 2.83 -5.56 8.43
C LEU A 275 3.94 -6.19 7.59
N HIS A 276 4.50 -5.40 6.67
CA HIS A 276 5.42 -5.86 5.65
C HIS A 276 6.84 -5.38 5.95
N GLY A 277 7.63 -6.22 6.59
CA GLY A 277 8.99 -5.87 6.97
C GLY A 277 9.76 -6.95 7.69
N ALA A 278 11.08 -6.93 7.50
CA ALA A 278 12.01 -7.82 8.19
C ALA A 278 12.07 -7.52 9.69
N LEU A 279 12.00 -8.57 10.49
CA LEU A 279 12.07 -8.48 11.96
C LEU A 279 13.43 -8.94 12.52
N TRP A 280 14.39 -9.29 11.69
CA TRP A 280 15.73 -9.70 12.14
C TRP A 280 16.69 -8.51 12.29
N GLU A 281 17.82 -8.77 12.98
CA GLU A 281 18.91 -7.80 13.12
C GLU A 281 19.52 -7.43 11.74
N GLU A 282 19.89 -6.19 11.55
CA GLU A 282 20.39 -5.69 10.25
C GLU A 282 21.65 -6.44 9.77
N ASN A 283 22.57 -6.74 10.70
CA ASN A 283 23.83 -7.41 10.41
C ASN A 283 23.82 -8.91 10.68
N ASN A 284 22.68 -9.46 11.11
CA ASN A 284 22.55 -10.89 11.42
C ASN A 284 21.11 -11.37 11.20
N PHE A 285 20.80 -11.68 9.97
CA PHE A 285 19.45 -12.16 9.62
C PHE A 285 19.02 -13.45 10.33
N ARG A 286 19.93 -14.14 11.04
CA ARG A 286 19.60 -15.36 11.80
C ARG A 286 18.89 -15.08 13.11
N LYS A 287 18.96 -13.84 13.64
CA LYS A 287 18.38 -13.42 14.90
C LYS A 287 17.25 -12.43 14.71
N ILE A 288 16.19 -12.62 15.47
CA ILE A 288 15.12 -11.63 15.56
C ILE A 288 15.61 -10.44 16.39
N ASP A 289 15.34 -9.24 15.91
CA ASP A 289 15.62 -7.98 16.59
C ASP A 289 14.50 -7.72 17.62
N PRO A 290 14.85 -7.67 18.92
CA PRO A 290 13.86 -7.51 19.99
C PRO A 290 13.12 -6.16 19.92
N GLU A 291 13.76 -5.09 19.44
CA GLU A 291 13.14 -3.77 19.33
C GLU A 291 12.10 -3.75 18.20
N LYS A 292 12.43 -4.33 17.05
CA LYS A 292 11.49 -4.48 15.92
C LYS A 292 10.29 -5.36 16.31
N LEU A 293 10.54 -6.45 17.06
CA LEU A 293 9.46 -7.31 17.54
C LEU A 293 8.56 -6.58 18.54
N ALA A 294 9.14 -5.87 19.51
CA ALA A 294 8.38 -5.07 20.47
C ALA A 294 7.56 -3.95 19.78
N ALA A 295 8.14 -3.29 18.79
CA ALA A 295 7.41 -2.31 17.97
C ALA A 295 6.24 -2.95 17.23
N THR A 296 6.43 -4.12 16.64
CA THR A 296 5.37 -4.90 15.97
C THR A 296 4.25 -5.26 16.96
N GLN A 297 4.58 -5.78 18.12
CA GLN A 297 3.60 -6.11 19.17
C GLN A 297 2.79 -4.89 19.62
N ARG A 298 3.46 -3.76 19.82
CA ARG A 298 2.82 -2.48 20.16
C ARG A 298 1.88 -1.99 19.05
N PHE A 299 2.33 -2.05 17.80
CA PHE A 299 1.53 -1.60 16.65
C PHE A 299 0.31 -2.49 16.45
N VAL A 300 0.45 -3.81 16.55
CA VAL A 300 -0.67 -4.77 16.54
C VAL A 300 -1.68 -4.44 17.64
N ALA A 301 -1.23 -4.11 18.85
CA ALA A 301 -2.12 -3.74 19.95
C ALA A 301 -2.89 -2.44 19.66
N ALA A 302 -2.26 -1.46 19.01
CA ALA A 302 -2.93 -0.22 18.59
C ALA A 302 -4.00 -0.49 17.53
N LEU A 303 -3.70 -1.29 16.51
CA LEU A 303 -4.66 -1.72 15.47
C LEU A 303 -5.83 -2.51 16.07
N LYS A 304 -5.52 -3.50 16.89
CA LYS A 304 -6.49 -4.36 17.58
C LYS A 304 -7.54 -3.55 18.33
N LYS A 305 -7.12 -2.50 19.04
CA LYS A 305 -7.99 -1.62 19.83
C LYS A 305 -9.03 -0.87 18.98
N GLU A 306 -8.77 -0.67 17.70
CA GLU A 306 -9.68 -0.04 16.75
C GLU A 306 -10.39 -1.07 15.85
N GLY A 307 -10.37 -2.35 16.23
CA GLY A 307 -11.02 -3.44 15.50
C GLY A 307 -10.35 -3.78 14.17
N ILE A 308 -9.06 -3.43 14.00
CA ILE A 308 -8.29 -3.71 12.80
C ILE A 308 -7.42 -4.95 13.05
N TYR A 309 -7.57 -5.93 12.18
CA TYR A 309 -6.74 -7.14 12.15
C TYR A 309 -5.35 -6.86 11.59
N SER A 310 -4.43 -7.77 11.85
CA SER A 310 -3.06 -7.73 11.32
C SER A 310 -2.74 -8.95 10.47
N GLU A 311 -1.97 -8.72 9.41
CA GLU A 311 -1.30 -9.75 8.62
C GLU A 311 0.21 -9.60 8.79
N LEU A 312 0.92 -10.71 9.01
CA LEU A 312 2.37 -10.73 9.18
C LEU A 312 3.05 -11.19 7.88
N SER A 313 3.79 -10.32 7.24
CA SER A 313 4.63 -10.55 6.06
C SER A 313 6.08 -10.27 6.43
N ILE A 314 6.79 -11.30 6.88
CA ILE A 314 8.11 -11.14 7.50
C ILE A 314 9.28 -11.50 6.58
N TYR A 315 9.03 -12.14 5.44
CA TYR A 315 10.09 -12.62 4.57
C TYR A 315 9.92 -12.17 3.12
N PHE A 316 10.96 -11.53 2.63
CA PHE A 316 11.16 -11.20 1.23
C PHE A 316 12.64 -11.39 0.87
N PRO A 317 12.99 -12.15 -0.19
CA PRO A 317 14.38 -12.40 -0.56
C PRO A 317 15.22 -11.14 -0.73
N LEU A 318 14.63 -10.04 -1.20
CA LEU A 318 15.33 -8.77 -1.39
C LEU A 318 15.85 -8.16 -0.08
N TRP A 319 15.31 -8.50 1.07
CA TRP A 319 15.76 -7.96 2.36
C TRP A 319 16.97 -8.66 2.94
N ILE A 320 17.34 -9.82 2.40
CA ILE A 320 18.44 -10.63 2.92
C ILE A 320 19.71 -10.41 2.11
N SER A 321 20.82 -10.29 2.82
CA SER A 321 22.16 -10.39 2.25
C SER A 321 22.90 -11.50 2.98
N ILE A 322 23.40 -12.49 2.23
CA ILE A 322 24.12 -13.65 2.77
C ILE A 322 25.61 -13.35 2.67
N PRO A 323 26.37 -13.40 3.79
CA PRO A 323 27.82 -13.21 3.79
C PRO A 323 28.54 -14.29 2.97
N GLU A 324 29.69 -13.96 2.36
CA GLU A 324 30.45 -14.86 1.49
C GLU A 324 30.89 -16.18 2.18
N ASN A 325 31.21 -16.12 3.47
CA ASN A 325 31.67 -17.28 4.25
C ASN A 325 30.55 -18.00 5.00
N ASP A 326 29.28 -17.74 4.64
CA ASP A 326 28.14 -18.41 5.25
C ASP A 326 27.96 -19.82 4.69
N LEU A 327 27.35 -20.73 5.48
CA LEU A 327 26.93 -22.07 5.04
C LEU A 327 25.97 -22.03 3.85
N LEU A 328 25.28 -20.91 3.64
CA LEU A 328 24.44 -20.62 2.49
C LEU A 328 25.20 -19.94 1.35
N SER A 329 26.49 -20.19 1.23
CA SER A 329 27.45 -19.54 0.33
C SER A 329 27.06 -19.59 -1.15
N GLY A 330 27.79 -18.80 -1.95
CA GLY A 330 27.60 -18.66 -3.38
C GLY A 330 26.85 -17.40 -3.79
N TYR A 331 26.28 -16.67 -2.84
CA TYR A 331 25.70 -15.34 -3.09
C TYR A 331 26.78 -14.28 -2.98
N ASN A 332 27.08 -13.62 -4.08
CA ASN A 332 27.99 -12.46 -4.09
C ASN A 332 27.25 -11.20 -3.60
N PRO A 333 27.97 -10.13 -3.20
CA PRO A 333 27.34 -8.84 -2.96
C PRO A 333 26.42 -8.46 -4.12
N GLY A 334 25.15 -8.15 -3.79
CA GLY A 334 24.12 -7.82 -4.77
C GLY A 334 23.25 -8.98 -5.28
N LYS A 335 23.62 -10.25 -5.10
CA LYS A 335 22.73 -11.39 -5.35
C LYS A 335 21.81 -11.64 -4.16
N LYS A 336 20.53 -11.87 -4.43
CA LYS A 336 19.50 -12.12 -3.44
C LYS A 336 19.07 -13.59 -3.44
N PRO A 337 18.72 -14.17 -2.28
CA PRO A 337 18.47 -15.60 -2.13
C PRO A 337 17.08 -16.02 -2.65
N PHE A 338 16.73 -15.61 -3.86
CA PHE A 338 15.50 -16.07 -4.50
C PHE A 338 15.46 -17.59 -4.58
N SER A 339 14.30 -18.15 -4.27
CA SER A 339 13.96 -19.58 -4.25
C SER A 339 14.78 -20.43 -3.28
N LEU A 340 15.78 -19.89 -2.59
CA LEU A 340 16.65 -20.64 -1.68
C LEU A 340 15.86 -21.29 -0.54
N LEU A 341 14.86 -20.58 0.00
CA LEU A 341 14.02 -21.03 1.10
C LEU A 341 13.29 -22.33 0.78
N PHE A 342 12.92 -22.58 -0.47
CA PHE A 342 12.12 -23.75 -0.82
C PHE A 342 12.89 -25.09 -0.74
N PHE A 343 14.22 -25.09 -0.82
CA PHE A 343 15.00 -26.33 -0.88
C PHE A 343 16.18 -26.42 0.08
N GLN A 344 16.62 -25.31 0.69
CA GLN A 344 17.81 -25.31 1.53
C GLN A 344 17.46 -25.55 3.01
N PRO A 345 17.80 -26.73 3.58
CA PRO A 345 17.37 -27.10 4.94
C PRO A 345 17.87 -26.16 6.04
N GLU A 346 19.12 -25.65 5.93
CA GLU A 346 19.65 -24.71 6.92
C GLU A 346 18.89 -23.38 6.89
N PHE A 347 18.48 -22.92 5.72
CA PHE A 347 17.68 -21.71 5.63
C PHE A 347 16.25 -21.93 6.16
N GLN A 348 15.66 -23.08 5.88
CA GLN A 348 14.35 -23.46 6.45
C GLN A 348 14.39 -23.54 7.98
N LYS A 349 15.50 -23.98 8.56
CA LYS A 349 15.70 -24.00 10.01
C LYS A 349 15.74 -22.59 10.60
N ILE A 350 16.47 -21.66 9.97
CA ILE A 350 16.51 -20.26 10.37
C ILE A 350 15.10 -19.66 10.27
N TYR A 351 14.41 -19.87 9.17
CA TYR A 351 13.06 -19.39 8.90
C TYR A 351 12.04 -19.90 9.93
N LYS A 352 12.09 -21.19 10.30
CA LYS A 352 11.26 -21.76 11.36
C LYS A 352 11.56 -21.12 12.72
N ASN A 353 12.81 -20.79 13.01
CA ASN A 353 13.19 -20.09 14.23
C ASN A 353 12.59 -18.69 14.31
N TRP A 354 12.62 -17.92 13.18
CA TRP A 354 11.97 -16.61 13.14
C TRP A 354 10.49 -16.71 13.53
N TRP A 355 9.75 -17.59 12.88
CA TRP A 355 8.32 -17.76 13.18
C TRP A 355 8.09 -18.20 14.63
N ARG A 356 8.92 -19.10 15.15
CA ARG A 356 8.82 -19.52 16.56
C ARG A 356 9.01 -18.34 17.50
N GLU A 357 10.07 -17.56 17.33
CA GLU A 357 10.34 -16.40 18.18
C GLU A 357 9.24 -15.35 18.07
N ILE A 358 8.83 -14.99 16.87
CA ILE A 358 7.80 -13.97 16.64
C ILE A 358 6.44 -14.37 17.24
N LEU A 359 6.02 -15.62 17.03
CA LEU A 359 4.70 -16.06 17.46
C LEU A 359 4.60 -16.43 18.94
N SER A 360 5.73 -16.83 19.57
CA SER A 360 5.71 -17.28 20.97
C SER A 360 6.36 -16.31 21.96
N ALA A 361 7.01 -15.25 21.54
CA ALA A 361 7.60 -14.27 22.44
C ALA A 361 6.55 -13.68 23.38
N PRO A 362 6.94 -13.44 24.67
CA PRO A 362 6.11 -12.67 25.59
C PRO A 362 5.72 -11.32 24.97
N ASN A 363 4.46 -10.93 25.14
CA ASN A 363 3.92 -9.70 24.61
C ASN A 363 3.39 -8.82 25.75
N PRO A 364 4.05 -7.70 26.07
CA PRO A 364 3.61 -6.83 27.16
C PRO A 364 2.28 -6.11 26.89
N TYR A 365 1.81 -6.14 25.63
CA TYR A 365 0.57 -5.50 25.23
C TYR A 365 -0.62 -6.47 25.12
N GLY A 366 -0.43 -7.77 25.36
CA GLY A 366 -1.48 -8.75 25.26
C GLY A 366 -0.97 -10.20 25.19
N LEU A 367 -1.69 -11.03 24.43
CA LEU A 367 -1.27 -12.41 24.18
C LEU A 367 -0.04 -12.45 23.26
N PRO A 368 0.81 -13.49 23.34
CA PRO A 368 1.78 -13.77 22.28
C PRO A 368 1.11 -13.76 20.92
N LEU A 369 1.79 -13.21 19.90
CA LEU A 369 1.16 -12.96 18.58
C LEU A 369 0.53 -14.22 17.97
N GLY A 370 1.15 -15.40 18.17
CA GLY A 370 0.60 -16.68 17.69
C GLY A 370 -0.69 -17.15 18.39
N LYS A 371 -1.02 -16.54 19.53
CA LYS A 371 -2.25 -16.83 20.29
C LYS A 371 -3.26 -15.69 20.25
N ASP A 372 -2.92 -14.58 19.59
CA ASP A 372 -3.80 -13.42 19.49
C ASP A 372 -4.69 -13.52 18.24
N PRO A 373 -6.02 -13.60 18.38
CA PRO A 373 -6.93 -13.68 17.26
C PRO A 373 -6.97 -12.41 16.38
N ALA A 374 -6.35 -11.31 16.81
CA ALA A 374 -6.15 -10.14 15.97
C ALA A 374 -5.14 -10.38 14.83
N ILE A 375 -4.29 -11.42 14.93
CA ILE A 375 -3.46 -11.86 13.82
C ILE A 375 -4.31 -12.75 12.90
N ALA A 376 -4.80 -12.17 11.82
CA ALA A 376 -5.69 -12.84 10.88
C ALA A 376 -4.91 -13.76 9.92
N ILE A 377 -3.76 -13.31 9.42
CA ILE A 377 -3.02 -13.95 8.34
C ILE A 377 -1.51 -13.96 8.66
N ALA A 378 -0.85 -15.07 8.34
CA ALA A 378 0.59 -15.22 8.27
C ALA A 378 0.98 -15.55 6.82
N GLU A 379 1.78 -14.69 6.21
CA GLU A 379 2.30 -14.83 4.86
C GLU A 379 3.66 -15.52 4.90
N LEU A 380 3.78 -16.65 4.20
CA LEU A 380 5.01 -17.43 4.21
C LEU A 380 6.12 -16.81 3.36
N CYS A 381 5.77 -16.19 2.25
CA CYS A 381 6.81 -15.73 1.32
C CYS A 381 6.29 -14.59 0.43
N ASN A 382 6.90 -13.41 0.55
CA ASN A 382 6.64 -12.33 -0.37
C ASN A 382 7.39 -12.53 -1.68
N GLU A 383 6.67 -12.52 -2.80
CA GLU A 383 7.18 -12.43 -4.17
C GLU A 383 8.34 -13.36 -4.52
N ASP A 384 8.27 -14.63 -4.11
CA ASP A 384 9.25 -15.66 -4.49
C ASP A 384 8.56 -16.96 -4.89
N SER A 385 9.05 -17.57 -5.94
CA SER A 385 8.57 -18.85 -6.49
C SER A 385 9.58 -19.42 -7.47
N TYR A 386 9.65 -20.76 -7.60
CA TYR A 386 10.37 -21.38 -8.71
C TYR A 386 9.81 -21.05 -10.09
N LEU A 387 8.61 -20.47 -10.16
CA LEU A 387 7.89 -20.20 -11.40
C LEU A 387 7.86 -18.71 -11.76
N PHE A 388 8.52 -17.86 -10.97
CA PHE A 388 8.71 -16.44 -11.24
C PHE A 388 10.00 -16.17 -11.99
N TRP A 389 10.07 -15.05 -12.72
CA TRP A 389 11.27 -14.63 -13.45
C TRP A 389 12.52 -14.49 -12.59
N THR A 390 12.36 -14.31 -11.29
CA THR A 390 13.46 -14.25 -10.31
C THR A 390 14.20 -15.57 -10.16
N PHE A 391 13.59 -16.70 -10.52
CA PHE A 391 14.24 -18.01 -10.58
C PHE A 391 15.03 -18.14 -11.89
N SER A 392 16.19 -17.52 -11.94
CA SER A 392 17.08 -17.45 -13.10
C SER A 392 18.54 -17.72 -12.71
N ASP A 393 19.37 -18.10 -13.68
CA ASP A 393 20.80 -18.35 -13.45
C ASP A 393 21.56 -17.10 -12.93
N ASN A 394 21.04 -15.90 -13.22
CA ASN A 394 21.62 -14.66 -12.71
C ASN A 394 21.45 -14.52 -11.19
N ASN A 395 20.35 -14.99 -10.64
CA ASN A 395 20.04 -14.93 -9.22
C ASN A 395 20.43 -16.20 -8.46
N PHE A 396 20.62 -17.32 -9.15
CA PHE A 396 20.79 -18.63 -8.54
C PHE A 396 22.24 -19.12 -8.63
N PRO A 397 23.02 -19.14 -7.51
CA PRO A 397 24.40 -19.58 -7.51
C PRO A 397 24.56 -21.05 -7.92
N GLU A 398 25.65 -21.36 -8.61
CA GLU A 398 25.93 -22.73 -9.08
C GLU A 398 25.97 -23.75 -7.93
N VAL A 399 26.57 -23.37 -6.80
CA VAL A 399 26.67 -24.26 -5.63
C VAL A 399 25.26 -24.65 -5.12
N GLN A 400 24.36 -23.73 -5.06
CA GLN A 400 22.97 -23.97 -4.63
C GLN A 400 22.15 -24.68 -5.72
N ARG A 401 22.41 -24.37 -6.99
CA ARG A 401 21.80 -25.07 -8.11
C ARG A 401 22.13 -26.56 -8.12
N LYS A 402 23.39 -26.95 -7.81
CA LYS A 402 23.80 -28.35 -7.68
C LYS A 402 23.00 -29.10 -6.61
N VAL A 403 22.64 -28.43 -5.50
CA VAL A 403 21.78 -29.02 -4.46
C VAL A 403 20.38 -29.32 -5.02
N LEU A 404 19.78 -28.35 -5.72
CA LEU A 404 18.45 -28.54 -6.31
C LEU A 404 18.45 -29.56 -7.47
N GLU A 405 19.50 -29.58 -8.31
CA GLU A 405 19.68 -30.57 -9.35
C GLU A 405 19.83 -32.02 -8.79
N LYS A 406 20.44 -32.17 -7.60
CA LYS A 406 20.48 -33.44 -6.90
C LYS A 406 19.09 -33.86 -6.40
N ALA A 407 18.34 -32.93 -5.82
CA ALA A 407 16.96 -33.19 -5.41
C ALA A 407 16.07 -33.58 -6.61
N PHE A 408 16.27 -32.94 -7.75
CA PHE A 408 15.60 -33.31 -9.00
C PHE A 408 15.96 -34.74 -9.44
N GLY A 409 17.25 -35.10 -9.41
CA GLY A 409 17.71 -36.46 -9.70
C GLY A 409 17.07 -37.51 -8.77
N ASP A 410 17.02 -37.23 -7.45
CA ASP A 410 16.39 -38.13 -6.47
C ASP A 410 14.87 -38.29 -6.73
N TRP A 411 14.19 -37.20 -7.12
CA TRP A 411 12.79 -37.25 -7.51
C TRP A 411 12.56 -38.07 -8.79
N LEU A 412 13.44 -37.91 -9.79
CA LEU A 412 13.38 -38.72 -11.03
C LEU A 412 13.59 -40.24 -10.77
N VAL A 413 14.51 -40.61 -9.87
CA VAL A 413 14.69 -41.99 -9.45
C VAL A 413 13.40 -42.56 -8.83
N LYS A 414 12.72 -41.75 -7.97
CA LYS A 414 11.41 -42.18 -7.43
C LYS A 414 10.32 -42.31 -8.51
N LYS A 415 10.33 -41.46 -9.52
CA LYS A 415 9.33 -41.47 -10.61
C LYS A 415 9.55 -42.57 -11.61
N TYR A 416 10.80 -42.83 -12.00
CA TYR A 416 11.15 -43.72 -13.13
C TYR A 416 11.91 -44.97 -12.71
N GLY A 417 12.28 -45.15 -11.45
CA GLY A 417 13.08 -46.25 -10.95
C GLY A 417 14.60 -46.01 -11.07
N SER A 418 15.06 -45.29 -12.11
CA SER A 418 16.46 -44.91 -12.29
C SER A 418 16.61 -43.64 -13.11
N LEU A 419 17.78 -42.97 -13.00
CA LEU A 419 18.11 -41.83 -13.85
C LEU A 419 18.26 -42.24 -15.33
N ALA A 420 18.79 -43.39 -15.61
CA ALA A 420 18.92 -43.90 -16.99
C ALA A 420 17.53 -44.03 -17.65
N THR A 421 16.55 -44.58 -16.94
CA THR A 421 15.16 -44.69 -17.43
C THR A 421 14.54 -43.31 -17.66
N ALA A 422 14.76 -42.34 -16.75
CA ALA A 422 14.30 -40.96 -16.93
C ALA A 422 14.92 -40.29 -18.16
N GLN A 423 16.24 -40.37 -18.30
CA GLN A 423 16.97 -39.81 -19.44
C GLN A 423 16.59 -40.43 -20.78
N ALA A 424 16.23 -41.70 -20.81
CA ALA A 424 15.74 -42.39 -22.01
C ALA A 424 14.39 -41.80 -22.51
N GLN A 425 13.63 -41.13 -21.67
CA GLN A 425 12.39 -40.42 -22.08
C GLN A 425 12.69 -39.05 -22.71
N TRP A 426 13.90 -38.54 -22.58
CA TRP A 426 14.26 -37.18 -23.01
C TRP A 426 15.00 -37.24 -24.37
N SER A 427 14.77 -36.17 -25.17
CA SER A 427 15.32 -36.12 -26.53
C SER A 427 16.82 -35.85 -26.56
N ALA A 428 17.41 -35.24 -25.51
CA ALA A 428 18.83 -34.93 -25.48
C ALA A 428 19.32 -34.74 -24.01
N PRO A 429 20.59 -35.12 -23.74
CA PRO A 429 21.23 -34.78 -22.47
C PRO A 429 21.48 -33.27 -22.37
N ASP A 430 21.68 -32.79 -21.15
CA ASP A 430 22.14 -31.42 -20.84
C ASP A 430 23.63 -31.45 -20.41
N ALA A 431 24.40 -30.44 -20.78
CA ALA A 431 25.82 -30.37 -20.47
C ALA A 431 26.12 -30.39 -18.95
N ARG A 432 25.14 -30.02 -18.12
CA ARG A 432 25.22 -30.05 -16.65
C ARG A 432 24.87 -31.41 -16.03
N ASP A 433 24.35 -32.36 -16.79
CA ASP A 433 24.00 -33.68 -16.24
C ASP A 433 25.22 -34.40 -15.68
N ARG A 434 25.08 -34.93 -14.48
CA ARG A 434 26.10 -35.73 -13.77
C ARG A 434 25.40 -36.93 -13.13
N ALA A 435 24.93 -37.85 -13.96
CA ALA A 435 24.15 -38.98 -13.51
C ALA A 435 24.89 -39.88 -12.49
N ALA A 436 26.23 -40.00 -12.63
CA ALA A 436 27.07 -40.70 -11.65
C ALA A 436 27.03 -40.08 -10.26
N GLU A 437 26.79 -38.74 -10.16
CA GLU A 437 26.59 -38.00 -8.91
C GLU A 437 25.13 -37.99 -8.48
N GLY A 438 24.24 -38.65 -9.20
CA GLY A 438 22.80 -38.56 -8.99
C GLY A 438 22.19 -37.17 -9.27
N ARG A 439 22.86 -36.34 -10.10
CA ARG A 439 22.52 -34.97 -10.39
C ARG A 439 22.13 -34.78 -11.84
N VAL A 440 21.01 -34.14 -12.08
CA VAL A 440 20.50 -33.83 -13.43
C VAL A 440 19.98 -32.39 -13.47
N ALA A 441 20.23 -31.74 -14.61
CA ALA A 441 19.77 -30.33 -14.81
C ALA A 441 18.25 -30.31 -15.06
N PHE A 442 17.57 -29.42 -14.38
CA PHE A 442 16.22 -28.97 -14.74
C PHE A 442 16.28 -27.90 -15.82
N ARG A 443 15.18 -27.76 -16.58
CA ARG A 443 15.08 -26.75 -17.63
C ARG A 443 14.93 -25.33 -17.07
N PRO A 444 15.54 -24.29 -17.67
CA PRO A 444 15.24 -22.89 -17.38
C PRO A 444 13.77 -22.55 -17.64
N LEU A 445 13.22 -21.55 -16.94
CA LEU A 445 11.80 -21.22 -16.99
C LEU A 445 11.27 -20.99 -18.41
N TRP A 446 12.00 -20.21 -19.25
CA TRP A 446 11.56 -19.95 -20.61
C TRP A 446 11.51 -21.20 -21.49
N GLU A 447 12.30 -22.24 -21.19
CA GLU A 447 12.24 -23.52 -21.89
C GLU A 447 11.02 -24.34 -21.49
N LEU A 448 10.55 -24.20 -20.22
CA LEU A 448 9.39 -24.92 -19.74
C LEU A 448 8.16 -24.63 -20.60
N PHE A 449 7.85 -23.36 -20.82
CA PHE A 449 6.64 -22.98 -21.56
C PHE A 449 6.83 -22.91 -23.06
N ASN A 450 8.07 -22.88 -23.57
CA ASN A 450 8.35 -22.83 -25.02
C ASN A 450 8.64 -24.21 -25.62
N LYS A 451 9.47 -25.05 -24.99
CA LYS A 451 9.83 -26.36 -25.53
C LYS A 451 8.78 -27.43 -25.23
N LYS A 452 8.30 -27.51 -24.03
CA LYS A 452 7.28 -28.46 -23.55
C LYS A 452 7.62 -29.92 -23.78
N ASP A 453 8.91 -30.22 -23.97
CA ASP A 453 9.42 -31.61 -24.12
C ASP A 453 9.29 -32.36 -22.79
N ALA A 454 9.54 -33.68 -22.80
CA ALA A 454 9.42 -34.52 -21.62
C ALA A 454 10.29 -34.02 -20.45
N ARG A 455 11.51 -33.52 -20.73
CA ARG A 455 12.38 -32.92 -19.71
C ARG A 455 11.80 -31.63 -19.13
N SER A 456 11.19 -30.80 -19.98
CA SER A 456 10.47 -29.60 -19.51
C SER A 456 9.29 -29.94 -18.61
N GLN A 457 8.51 -30.97 -18.98
CA GLN A 457 7.39 -31.46 -18.18
C GLN A 457 7.85 -32.01 -16.82
N ASP A 458 8.89 -32.81 -16.78
CA ASP A 458 9.48 -33.32 -15.55
C ASP A 458 10.03 -32.21 -14.67
N SER A 459 10.70 -31.22 -15.27
CA SER A 459 11.21 -30.06 -14.55
C SER A 459 10.06 -29.24 -13.92
N ALA A 460 9.01 -28.96 -14.67
CA ALA A 460 7.85 -28.20 -14.18
C ALA A 460 7.09 -28.96 -13.08
N GLU A 461 6.88 -30.27 -13.26
CA GLU A 461 6.24 -31.12 -12.25
C GLU A 461 7.06 -31.16 -10.96
N PHE A 462 8.38 -31.38 -11.07
CA PHE A 462 9.28 -31.37 -9.92
C PHE A 462 9.23 -30.04 -9.18
N LEU A 463 9.44 -28.91 -9.86
CA LEU A 463 9.48 -27.60 -9.24
C LEU A 463 8.15 -27.27 -8.54
N ALA A 464 7.01 -27.49 -9.21
CA ALA A 464 5.70 -27.23 -8.63
C ALA A 464 5.40 -28.12 -7.41
N ARG A 465 5.73 -29.43 -7.48
CA ARG A 465 5.55 -30.38 -6.35
C ARG A 465 6.49 -30.06 -5.20
N HIS A 466 7.72 -29.68 -5.49
CA HIS A 466 8.72 -29.34 -4.49
C HIS A 466 8.32 -28.07 -3.74
N GLN A 467 7.86 -27.03 -4.46
CA GLN A 467 7.33 -25.81 -3.88
C GLN A 467 6.09 -26.07 -3.03
N ARG A 468 5.16 -26.90 -3.51
CA ARG A 468 3.99 -27.32 -2.73
C ARG A 468 4.37 -28.00 -1.43
N ALA A 469 5.32 -28.96 -1.49
CA ALA A 469 5.80 -29.66 -0.31
C ALA A 469 6.38 -28.70 0.75
N PHE A 470 7.09 -27.65 0.29
CA PHE A 470 7.57 -26.59 1.18
C PHE A 470 6.42 -25.83 1.83
N PHE A 471 5.43 -25.35 1.07
CA PHE A 471 4.29 -24.62 1.60
C PHE A 471 3.46 -25.46 2.57
N ASP A 472 3.18 -26.72 2.22
CA ASP A 472 2.46 -27.63 3.09
C ASP A 472 3.23 -27.90 4.40
N ALA A 473 4.57 -28.05 4.33
CA ALA A 473 5.42 -28.23 5.50
C ALA A 473 5.47 -26.98 6.40
N MET A 474 5.60 -25.79 5.83
CA MET A 474 5.66 -24.53 6.61
C MET A 474 4.30 -24.15 7.18
N GLY A 475 3.21 -24.30 6.41
CA GLY A 475 1.85 -24.13 6.90
C GLY A 475 1.54 -25.11 8.04
N GLY A 476 1.96 -26.38 7.88
CA GLY A 476 1.86 -27.40 8.92
C GLY A 476 2.67 -27.03 10.17
N TYR A 477 3.87 -26.49 10.01
CA TYR A 477 4.71 -26.02 11.12
C TYR A 477 4.02 -24.91 11.92
N LEU A 478 3.51 -23.86 11.25
CA LEU A 478 2.82 -22.78 11.94
C LEU A 478 1.57 -23.28 12.68
N LYS A 479 0.76 -24.10 12.01
CA LYS A 479 -0.54 -24.54 12.56
C LYS A 479 -0.40 -25.66 13.61
N LYS A 480 0.38 -26.70 13.32
CA LYS A 480 0.44 -27.90 14.18
C LYS A 480 1.49 -27.79 15.26
N GLU A 481 2.68 -27.25 14.94
CA GLU A 481 3.78 -27.18 15.91
C GLU A 481 3.72 -25.90 16.74
N LEU A 482 3.44 -24.72 16.13
CA LEU A 482 3.31 -23.45 16.86
C LEU A 482 1.89 -23.17 17.33
N GLY A 483 0.89 -23.90 16.84
CA GLY A 483 -0.51 -23.78 17.24
C GLY A 483 -1.17 -22.48 16.78
N PHE A 484 -0.71 -21.90 15.67
CA PHE A 484 -1.32 -20.73 15.05
C PHE A 484 -2.68 -21.11 14.44
N GLN A 485 -3.74 -20.37 14.78
CA GLN A 485 -5.11 -20.68 14.35
C GLN A 485 -5.64 -19.75 13.25
N GLY A 486 -4.92 -18.68 12.90
CA GLY A 486 -5.25 -17.79 11.78
C GLY A 486 -4.97 -18.44 10.43
N CYS A 487 -5.24 -17.72 9.35
CA CYS A 487 -4.97 -18.18 7.99
C CYS A 487 -3.48 -18.10 7.66
N VAL A 488 -3.03 -19.02 6.81
CA VAL A 488 -1.67 -19.04 6.27
C VAL A 488 -1.77 -18.92 4.75
N VAL A 489 -1.00 -18.01 4.15
CA VAL A 489 -0.90 -17.81 2.70
C VAL A 489 0.52 -18.03 2.21
N GLY A 490 0.68 -18.37 0.93
CA GLY A 490 1.98 -18.69 0.32
C GLY A 490 2.65 -17.49 -0.30
N SER A 491 2.84 -17.57 -1.63
CA SER A 491 3.45 -16.52 -2.45
C SER A 491 2.42 -15.79 -3.31
N ASN A 492 2.80 -14.62 -3.86
CA ASN A 492 1.84 -13.62 -4.34
C ASN A 492 2.27 -12.82 -5.58
N TRP A 493 3.30 -13.27 -6.32
CA TRP A 493 3.78 -12.55 -7.52
C TRP A 493 3.32 -13.18 -8.84
N VAL A 494 3.72 -12.59 -9.95
CA VAL A 494 3.38 -12.99 -11.32
C VAL A 494 4.38 -14.02 -11.84
N THR A 495 3.87 -15.16 -12.34
CA THR A 495 4.69 -16.20 -12.97
C THR A 495 5.27 -15.75 -14.31
N ALA A 496 6.34 -16.40 -14.74
CA ALA A 496 7.02 -16.15 -16.00
C ALA A 496 6.09 -16.30 -17.23
N ASP A 497 5.08 -17.17 -17.15
CA ASP A 497 3.97 -17.25 -18.11
C ASP A 497 2.66 -17.51 -17.36
N GLY A 498 1.70 -16.60 -17.50
CA GLY A 498 0.44 -16.66 -16.75
C GLY A 498 -0.51 -17.77 -17.17
N ARG A 499 -0.37 -18.33 -18.40
CA ARG A 499 -1.24 -19.38 -18.92
C ARG A 499 -0.69 -20.78 -18.67
N VAL A 500 0.63 -20.95 -18.73
CA VAL A 500 1.28 -22.27 -18.58
C VAL A 500 1.75 -22.47 -17.14
N LEU A 501 2.47 -21.52 -16.57
CA LEU A 501 3.05 -21.64 -15.24
C LEU A 501 2.14 -21.11 -14.12
N GLY A 502 1.25 -20.14 -14.43
CA GLY A 502 0.32 -19.57 -13.47
C GLY A 502 -0.52 -20.62 -12.73
N PRO A 503 -1.20 -21.55 -13.41
CA PRO A 503 -1.96 -22.62 -12.76
C PRO A 503 -1.11 -23.55 -11.90
N LEU A 504 0.14 -23.81 -12.27
CA LEU A 504 1.07 -24.66 -11.51
C LEU A 504 1.50 -23.95 -10.22
N ASP A 505 1.79 -22.65 -10.27
CA ASP A 505 2.10 -21.86 -9.10
C ASP A 505 0.91 -21.84 -8.13
N LYS A 506 -0.29 -21.54 -8.62
CA LYS A 506 -1.51 -21.55 -7.80
C LYS A 506 -1.82 -22.94 -7.22
N TRP A 507 -1.56 -24.01 -7.96
CA TRP A 507 -1.67 -25.36 -7.43
C TRP A 507 -0.67 -25.62 -6.30
N SER A 508 0.55 -25.10 -6.39
CA SER A 508 1.55 -25.25 -5.32
C SER A 508 1.13 -24.56 -4.00
N ASN A 509 0.33 -23.50 -4.07
CA ASN A 509 -0.22 -22.78 -2.93
C ASN A 509 -1.55 -23.37 -2.40
N ALA A 510 -2.19 -24.29 -3.14
CA ALA A 510 -3.56 -24.73 -2.86
C ALA A 510 -3.75 -25.58 -1.59
N GLY A 511 -2.67 -25.95 -0.90
CA GLY A 511 -2.71 -26.57 0.44
C GLY A 511 -2.87 -25.57 1.59
N LEU A 512 -2.78 -24.28 1.31
CA LEU A 512 -2.90 -23.20 2.28
C LEU A 512 -4.34 -22.63 2.34
N ASP A 513 -4.55 -21.57 3.13
CA ASP A 513 -5.89 -21.12 3.48
C ASP A 513 -6.51 -20.10 2.50
N ALA A 514 -5.70 -19.41 1.70
CA ALA A 514 -6.19 -18.45 0.70
C ALA A 514 -5.22 -18.33 -0.48
N MET A 515 -5.72 -17.80 -1.59
CA MET A 515 -4.91 -17.44 -2.76
C MET A 515 -4.65 -15.96 -2.78
N ASP A 516 -3.37 -15.64 -2.86
CA ASP A 516 -2.88 -14.28 -2.87
C ASP A 516 -2.20 -13.90 -4.19
N ARG A 517 -2.12 -12.59 -4.45
CA ARG A 517 -1.36 -12.01 -5.54
C ARG A 517 -1.07 -10.53 -5.30
N HIS A 518 -0.12 -10.01 -6.07
CA HIS A 518 0.16 -8.59 -6.18
C HIS A 518 -0.17 -8.07 -7.57
N GLY A 519 -0.30 -6.77 -7.69
CA GLY A 519 -0.41 -6.12 -8.98
C GLY A 519 -0.46 -4.61 -8.88
N TYR A 520 0.29 -3.98 -9.79
CA TYR A 520 0.36 -2.54 -9.94
C TYR A 520 -0.05 -2.18 -11.35
N PHE A 521 -0.69 -1.02 -11.52
CA PHE A 521 -1.11 -0.54 -12.82
C PHE A 521 -0.56 0.86 -13.09
N GLY A 522 0.07 1.05 -14.23
CA GLY A 522 0.57 2.34 -14.70
C GLY A 522 1.10 2.24 -16.12
N GLY A 523 1.59 3.34 -16.63
CA GLY A 523 2.40 3.39 -17.85
C GLY A 523 3.87 3.09 -17.54
N ARG A 524 4.72 3.23 -18.57
CA ARG A 524 6.17 3.08 -18.43
C ARG A 524 6.72 4.11 -17.44
N HIS A 525 7.71 3.71 -16.66
CA HIS A 525 8.48 4.59 -15.79
C HIS A 525 9.95 4.15 -15.83
N GLU A 526 10.81 4.97 -16.41
CA GLU A 526 12.23 4.69 -16.66
C GLU A 526 13.11 5.66 -15.87
N GLY A 527 14.10 5.14 -15.18
CA GLY A 527 15.07 5.89 -14.37
C GLY A 527 15.89 4.97 -13.48
N PRO A 528 16.99 5.41 -12.90
CA PRO A 528 17.90 4.56 -12.10
C PRO A 528 17.22 3.90 -10.89
N ARG A 529 16.19 4.52 -10.34
CA ARG A 529 15.40 4.03 -9.20
C ARG A 529 13.89 4.00 -9.47
N ALA A 530 13.50 4.05 -10.74
CA ALA A 530 12.10 4.14 -11.15
C ALA A 530 11.22 3.00 -10.59
N SER A 531 11.82 1.85 -10.29
CA SER A 531 11.13 0.74 -9.64
C SER A 531 10.54 1.10 -8.27
N TYR A 532 11.23 1.91 -7.46
CA TYR A 532 10.88 2.15 -6.06
C TYR A 532 10.64 3.61 -5.70
N SER A 533 11.12 4.54 -6.52
CA SER A 533 11.06 5.97 -6.21
C SER A 533 10.82 6.83 -7.44
N LEU A 534 10.59 8.12 -7.21
CA LEU A 534 10.53 9.16 -8.21
C LEU A 534 11.82 9.98 -8.17
N SER A 535 12.33 10.37 -9.32
CA SER A 535 13.48 11.26 -9.43
C SER A 535 13.28 12.29 -10.54
N ALA A 536 13.83 13.49 -10.37
CA ALA A 536 13.96 14.41 -11.48
C ALA A 536 14.85 13.78 -12.58
N GLY A 537 14.43 13.89 -13.82
CA GLY A 537 15.04 13.23 -14.98
C GLY A 537 14.39 11.91 -15.37
N ASP A 538 13.57 11.29 -14.52
CA ASP A 538 12.84 10.07 -14.88
C ASP A 538 11.88 10.34 -16.05
N LEU A 539 11.73 9.32 -16.92
CA LEU A 539 10.81 9.32 -18.04
C LEU A 539 9.59 8.44 -17.72
N TYR A 540 8.41 8.90 -18.07
CA TYR A 540 7.19 8.13 -17.80
C TYR A 540 6.08 8.37 -18.82
N GLU A 541 5.07 7.51 -18.76
CA GLU A 541 3.84 7.57 -19.53
C GLU A 541 2.64 7.53 -18.58
N ASP A 542 1.67 8.43 -18.79
CA ASP A 542 0.38 8.35 -18.13
C ASP A 542 -0.51 7.31 -18.83
N ARG A 543 -1.11 6.41 -18.05
CA ARG A 543 -2.01 5.38 -18.57
C ARG A 543 -3.27 5.25 -17.69
N SER A 544 -4.43 5.35 -18.32
CA SER A 544 -5.71 5.10 -17.65
C SER A 544 -6.06 3.61 -17.70
N ALA A 545 -6.43 3.04 -16.55
CA ALA A 545 -6.95 1.67 -16.47
C ALA A 545 -8.26 1.48 -17.22
N LEU A 546 -8.98 2.56 -17.45
CA LEU A 546 -10.29 2.56 -18.11
C LEU A 546 -10.20 2.61 -19.64
N GLN A 547 -9.01 2.83 -20.21
CA GLN A 547 -8.78 2.84 -21.66
C GLN A 547 -7.79 1.74 -22.05
N PHE A 548 -8.16 0.94 -23.04
CA PHE A 548 -7.29 -0.07 -23.65
C PHE A 548 -7.70 -0.30 -25.10
N THR A 549 -6.85 -0.96 -25.86
CA THR A 549 -7.08 -1.25 -27.27
C THR A 549 -7.15 -2.76 -27.50
N GLY A 550 -8.16 -3.22 -28.22
CA GLY A 550 -8.23 -4.61 -28.64
C GLY A 550 -8.22 -5.64 -27.51
N ASN A 551 -7.14 -6.40 -27.41
CA ASN A 551 -6.96 -7.48 -26.44
C ASN A 551 -5.90 -7.17 -25.36
N ASP A 552 -5.46 -5.94 -25.25
CA ASP A 552 -4.45 -5.48 -24.30
C ASP A 552 -5.02 -5.11 -22.91
N PHE A 553 -6.23 -5.57 -22.60
CA PHE A 553 -6.82 -5.38 -21.28
C PHE A 553 -5.94 -6.01 -20.21
N SER A 554 -5.49 -5.20 -19.28
CA SER A 554 -4.76 -5.62 -18.10
C SER A 554 -5.24 -4.81 -16.89
N LEU A 555 -5.53 -5.49 -15.81
CA LEU A 555 -5.92 -4.84 -14.56
C LEU A 555 -5.61 -5.74 -13.37
N PRO A 556 -4.64 -5.38 -12.55
CA PRO A 556 -4.15 -6.26 -11.47
C PRO A 556 -5.14 -6.43 -10.31
N LEU A 557 -6.30 -5.82 -10.37
CA LEU A 557 -7.42 -6.06 -9.44
C LEU A 557 -8.11 -7.40 -9.67
N PHE A 558 -7.99 -7.97 -10.87
CA PHE A 558 -8.75 -9.14 -11.27
C PHE A 558 -7.88 -10.38 -11.24
N ASP A 559 -8.35 -11.37 -10.50
CA ASP A 559 -7.75 -12.68 -10.46
C ASP A 559 -8.81 -13.76 -10.49
N THR A 560 -8.36 -14.92 -10.81
CA THR A 560 -9.09 -16.16 -10.77
C THR A 560 -9.30 -16.59 -9.32
N ARG A 561 -10.51 -17.04 -9.00
CA ARG A 561 -10.76 -17.75 -7.73
C ARG A 561 -10.35 -19.22 -7.90
N TRP A 562 -9.38 -19.65 -7.09
CA TRP A 562 -8.78 -20.97 -7.21
C TRP A 562 -9.30 -21.96 -6.16
N ASN A 563 -9.73 -23.14 -6.60
CA ASN A 563 -10.09 -24.28 -5.75
C ASN A 563 -11.08 -23.96 -4.62
N GLY A 564 -11.94 -22.96 -4.81
CA GLY A 564 -12.90 -22.52 -3.80
C GLY A 564 -12.27 -21.89 -2.55
N LEU A 565 -11.02 -21.43 -2.61
CA LEU A 565 -10.34 -20.71 -1.55
C LEU A 565 -10.71 -19.22 -1.57
N PRO A 566 -10.59 -18.50 -0.43
CA PRO A 566 -10.64 -17.05 -0.40
C PRO A 566 -9.62 -16.45 -1.37
N SER A 567 -10.01 -15.36 -2.05
CA SER A 567 -9.15 -14.64 -2.99
C SER A 567 -8.74 -13.30 -2.41
N MET A 568 -7.45 -12.99 -2.41
CA MET A 568 -6.91 -11.73 -1.90
C MET A 568 -5.89 -11.11 -2.84
N VAL A 569 -5.74 -9.80 -2.72
CA VAL A 569 -4.71 -8.98 -3.35
C VAL A 569 -3.97 -8.28 -2.24
N SER A 570 -2.80 -8.78 -1.83
CA SER A 570 -2.08 -8.23 -0.69
C SER A 570 -1.25 -6.98 -1.02
N GLU A 571 -1.09 -6.64 -2.30
CA GLU A 571 -0.55 -5.36 -2.75
C GLU A 571 -1.22 -4.89 -4.03
N VAL A 572 -1.80 -3.69 -4.00
CA VAL A 572 -2.32 -3.02 -5.19
C VAL A 572 -2.13 -1.50 -5.08
N ASN A 573 -1.69 -0.90 -6.17
CA ASN A 573 -1.68 0.55 -6.35
C ASN A 573 -1.67 0.93 -7.83
N TRP A 574 -2.07 2.16 -8.13
CA TRP A 574 -1.70 2.90 -9.34
C TRP A 574 -0.58 3.86 -8.94
N PRO A 575 0.69 3.42 -9.02
CA PRO A 575 1.78 4.22 -8.48
C PRO A 575 2.04 5.49 -9.28
N LEU A 576 2.55 6.50 -8.60
CA LEU A 576 3.10 7.67 -9.28
C LEU A 576 4.31 7.27 -10.16
N PRO A 577 4.58 7.98 -11.27
CA PRO A 577 4.05 9.30 -11.62
C PRO A 577 2.75 9.29 -12.41
N ASN A 578 2.10 8.14 -12.63
CA ASN A 578 0.82 8.07 -13.32
C ASN A 578 -0.23 8.98 -12.67
N ARG A 579 -0.80 9.95 -13.41
CA ARG A 579 -1.80 10.88 -12.88
C ARG A 579 -3.21 10.29 -12.77
N PHE A 580 -3.50 9.21 -13.50
CA PHE A 580 -4.81 8.56 -13.52
C PHE A 580 -4.96 7.55 -12.38
N ARG A 581 -5.13 8.05 -11.15
CA ARG A 581 -5.19 7.26 -9.93
C ARG A 581 -6.56 7.26 -9.25
N ALA A 582 -7.37 8.28 -9.53
CA ALA A 582 -8.64 8.50 -8.83
C ALA A 582 -9.72 7.45 -9.13
N ASP A 583 -9.54 6.58 -10.10
CA ASP A 583 -10.45 5.47 -10.40
C ASP A 583 -10.19 4.23 -9.54
N LEU A 584 -8.95 4.04 -9.04
CA LEU A 584 -8.54 2.83 -8.32
C LEU A 584 -9.48 2.45 -7.16
N PRO A 585 -9.80 3.31 -6.18
CA PRO A 585 -10.59 2.88 -5.02
C PRO A 585 -12.01 2.42 -5.40
N ILE A 586 -12.63 3.09 -6.36
CA ILE A 586 -13.99 2.76 -6.79
C ILE A 586 -14.01 1.50 -7.67
N LEU A 587 -13.01 1.31 -8.54
CA LEU A 587 -12.83 0.07 -9.31
C LEU A 587 -12.53 -1.11 -8.38
N ALA A 588 -11.61 -0.94 -7.42
CA ALA A 588 -11.28 -1.97 -6.44
C ALA A 588 -12.50 -2.40 -5.63
N ALA A 589 -13.30 -1.44 -5.14
CA ALA A 589 -14.49 -1.71 -4.36
C ALA A 589 -15.57 -2.41 -5.18
N SER A 590 -15.89 -1.90 -6.37
CA SER A 590 -17.01 -2.40 -7.17
C SER A 590 -16.70 -3.70 -7.89
N TYR A 591 -15.57 -3.78 -8.57
CA TYR A 591 -15.18 -5.00 -9.28
C TYR A 591 -14.62 -6.07 -8.34
N GLY A 592 -13.98 -5.68 -7.23
CA GLY A 592 -13.66 -6.61 -6.16
C GLY A 592 -14.91 -7.27 -5.55
N ALA A 593 -15.99 -6.51 -5.36
CA ALA A 593 -17.27 -7.05 -4.93
C ALA A 593 -17.89 -7.96 -6.00
N LEU A 594 -17.90 -7.55 -7.28
CA LEU A 594 -18.38 -8.36 -8.41
C LEU A 594 -17.65 -9.72 -8.48
N GLN A 595 -16.32 -9.70 -8.38
CA GLN A 595 -15.47 -10.90 -8.43
C GLN A 595 -15.58 -11.76 -7.17
N GLY A 596 -16.17 -11.25 -6.09
CA GLY A 596 -16.23 -11.92 -4.79
C GLY A 596 -14.87 -12.00 -4.10
N SER A 597 -13.97 -11.06 -4.36
CA SER A 597 -12.70 -10.94 -3.64
C SER A 597 -12.91 -10.78 -2.14
N ASP A 598 -12.06 -11.37 -1.32
CA ASP A 598 -12.18 -11.41 0.14
C ASP A 598 -11.27 -10.39 0.85
N ALA A 599 -10.17 -9.97 0.20
CA ALA A 599 -9.28 -8.95 0.72
C ALA A 599 -8.62 -8.13 -0.39
N ILE A 600 -8.49 -6.82 -0.19
CA ILE A 600 -7.79 -5.90 -1.08
C ILE A 600 -6.94 -4.96 -0.22
N HIS A 601 -5.61 -4.98 -0.42
CA HIS A 601 -4.65 -4.20 0.35
C HIS A 601 -3.99 -3.15 -0.53
N PHE A 602 -4.18 -1.90 -0.17
CA PHE A 602 -3.54 -0.78 -0.87
C PHE A 602 -2.10 -0.62 -0.40
N PHE A 603 -1.17 -0.50 -1.32
CA PHE A 603 0.26 -0.37 -1.04
C PHE A 603 0.72 1.06 -1.38
N ALA A 604 1.20 1.90 -0.45
CA ALA A 604 1.38 1.65 0.96
C ALA A 604 1.21 2.95 1.77
N LEU A 605 1.16 2.81 3.10
CA LEU A 605 1.18 3.94 4.03
C LEU A 605 2.56 4.61 4.03
N GLY A 606 2.59 5.94 4.00
CA GLY A 606 3.81 6.77 4.06
C GLY A 606 4.00 7.49 5.39
N GLY A 607 2.97 7.56 6.25
CA GLY A 607 3.03 8.28 7.51
C GLY A 607 1.82 8.03 8.43
N ALA A 608 1.73 8.80 9.51
CA ALA A 608 0.64 8.65 10.49
C ALA A 608 -0.67 9.32 10.05
N ASP A 609 -0.64 10.22 9.07
CA ASP A 609 -1.78 11.01 8.59
C ASP A 609 -1.66 11.21 7.07
N TRP A 610 -2.42 12.15 6.51
CA TRP A 610 -2.32 12.55 5.12
C TRP A 610 -0.89 12.89 4.71
N SER A 611 -0.46 12.37 3.55
CA SER A 611 0.86 12.70 2.99
C SER A 611 0.99 14.20 2.74
N GLN A 612 2.14 14.77 3.10
CA GLN A 612 2.47 16.17 2.79
C GLN A 612 3.14 16.30 1.43
N THR A 613 3.85 15.26 1.05
CA THR A 613 4.50 15.06 -0.25
C THR A 613 4.19 13.66 -0.71
N GLN A 614 3.97 13.46 -1.99
CA GLN A 614 3.73 12.12 -2.53
C GLN A 614 5.03 11.47 -2.99
N HIS A 615 5.19 10.22 -2.59
CA HIS A 615 6.19 9.29 -3.10
C HIS A 615 5.52 8.24 -4.00
N LYS A 616 6.32 7.42 -4.68
CA LYS A 616 5.84 6.51 -5.73
C LYS A 616 4.61 5.68 -5.33
N PHE A 617 4.59 5.16 -4.12
CA PHE A 617 3.55 4.24 -3.66
C PHE A 617 2.56 4.82 -2.65
N ASP A 618 2.66 6.11 -2.33
CA ASP A 618 1.80 6.72 -1.32
C ASP A 618 0.32 6.63 -1.66
N ILE A 619 -0.44 6.12 -0.69
CA ILE A 619 -1.90 6.02 -0.77
C ILE A 619 -2.62 7.10 0.07
N GLN A 620 -1.91 7.78 0.96
CA GLN A 620 -2.50 8.76 1.90
C GLN A 620 -2.74 10.12 1.24
N SER A 621 -3.41 10.09 0.09
CA SER A 621 -3.74 11.22 -0.73
C SER A 621 -5.24 11.33 -1.02
N PRO A 622 -5.74 12.50 -1.41
CA PRO A 622 -7.15 12.69 -1.78
C PRO A 622 -7.64 11.76 -2.88
N ALA A 623 -6.82 11.48 -3.88
CA ALA A 623 -7.18 10.60 -4.98
C ALA A 623 -7.38 9.13 -4.55
N ILE A 624 -6.69 8.66 -3.50
CA ILE A 624 -6.78 7.27 -3.03
C ILE A 624 -7.50 7.21 -1.68
N LEU A 625 -6.83 7.56 -0.58
CA LEU A 625 -7.36 7.45 0.79
C LEU A 625 -8.62 8.33 0.99
N GLY A 626 -8.69 9.46 0.27
CA GLY A 626 -9.86 10.33 0.27
C GLY A 626 -11.14 9.66 -0.22
N GLN A 627 -11.04 8.56 -0.96
CA GLN A 627 -12.20 7.83 -1.45
C GLN A 627 -12.58 6.62 -0.59
N PHE A 628 -11.81 6.28 0.43
CA PHE A 628 -12.07 5.10 1.26
C PHE A 628 -13.45 5.11 1.93
N PRO A 629 -14.01 6.23 2.40
CA PRO A 629 -15.34 6.19 3.02
C PRO A 629 -16.41 5.56 2.14
N ALA A 630 -16.56 5.97 0.89
CA ALA A 630 -17.52 5.37 -0.03
C ALA A 630 -17.06 3.99 -0.51
N ALA A 631 -15.79 3.82 -0.85
CA ALA A 631 -15.24 2.57 -1.38
C ALA A 631 -15.33 1.43 -0.35
N ALA A 632 -14.97 1.68 0.91
CA ALA A 632 -15.07 0.70 1.98
C ALA A 632 -16.53 0.26 2.22
N LEU A 633 -17.50 1.18 2.19
CA LEU A 633 -18.91 0.86 2.28
C LEU A 633 -19.35 -0.06 1.13
N ILE A 634 -19.00 0.29 -0.12
CA ILE A 634 -19.33 -0.50 -1.30
C ILE A 634 -18.81 -1.93 -1.15
N TYR A 635 -17.53 -2.08 -0.81
CA TYR A 635 -16.89 -3.37 -0.76
C TYR A 635 -17.28 -4.20 0.47
N ARG A 636 -17.16 -3.63 1.67
CA ARG A 636 -17.34 -4.35 2.93
C ARG A 636 -18.79 -4.74 3.19
N GLN A 637 -19.74 -3.88 2.81
CA GLN A 637 -21.18 -4.16 2.97
C GLN A 637 -21.78 -4.87 1.75
N GLY A 638 -21.03 -5.03 0.65
CA GLY A 638 -21.52 -5.67 -0.56
C GLY A 638 -22.64 -4.87 -1.23
N LEU A 639 -22.53 -3.53 -1.24
CA LEU A 639 -23.51 -2.66 -1.88
C LEU A 639 -23.54 -2.82 -3.41
N VAL A 640 -22.49 -3.39 -3.98
CA VAL A 640 -22.44 -4.00 -5.31
C VAL A 640 -22.44 -5.51 -5.12
N LYS A 641 -23.29 -6.22 -5.84
CA LYS A 641 -23.47 -7.67 -5.71
C LYS A 641 -22.30 -8.44 -6.32
N THR A 642 -21.94 -9.54 -5.67
CA THR A 642 -21.12 -10.58 -6.30
C THR A 642 -21.88 -11.19 -7.47
N GLY A 643 -21.24 -11.27 -8.64
CA GLY A 643 -21.86 -11.82 -9.84
C GLY A 643 -21.96 -13.35 -9.81
N PRO A 644 -22.84 -13.92 -10.63
CA PRO A 644 -22.71 -15.33 -10.97
C PRO A 644 -21.43 -15.53 -11.77
N PRO A 645 -20.80 -16.72 -11.72
CA PRO A 645 -19.55 -16.97 -12.45
C PRO A 645 -19.71 -16.74 -13.96
N ALA A 646 -18.85 -15.90 -14.52
CA ALA A 646 -18.72 -15.71 -15.96
C ALA A 646 -17.97 -16.87 -16.62
N VAL A 647 -17.00 -17.44 -15.90
CA VAL A 647 -16.19 -18.59 -16.34
C VAL A 647 -15.97 -19.53 -15.17
N GLN A 648 -16.18 -20.83 -15.39
CA GLN A 648 -15.79 -21.89 -14.47
C GLN A 648 -14.96 -22.91 -15.23
N LEU A 649 -13.71 -23.10 -14.83
CA LEU A 649 -12.80 -24.09 -15.42
C LEU A 649 -12.53 -25.19 -14.40
N ASN A 650 -12.41 -26.43 -14.90
CA ASN A 650 -11.94 -27.56 -14.10
C ASN A 650 -10.74 -28.19 -14.82
N LEU A 651 -9.54 -27.76 -14.42
CA LEU A 651 -8.30 -28.11 -15.08
C LEU A 651 -7.79 -29.47 -14.60
N SER A 652 -7.24 -30.25 -15.53
CA SER A 652 -6.55 -31.50 -15.23
C SER A 652 -5.12 -31.21 -14.75
N LEU A 653 -4.77 -31.67 -13.54
CA LEU A 653 -3.40 -31.60 -13.04
C LEU A 653 -2.40 -32.30 -13.96
N ARG A 654 -2.79 -33.44 -14.55
CA ARG A 654 -1.96 -34.15 -15.52
C ARG A 654 -1.67 -33.33 -16.77
N SER A 655 -2.68 -32.62 -17.27
CA SER A 655 -2.53 -31.71 -18.42
C SER A 655 -1.64 -30.50 -18.06
N LEU A 656 -1.77 -29.97 -16.85
CA LEU A 656 -0.91 -28.88 -16.40
C LEU A 656 0.56 -29.31 -16.31
N PHE A 657 0.88 -30.51 -15.81
CA PHE A 657 2.24 -31.06 -15.81
C PHE A 657 2.77 -31.37 -17.21
N LYS A 658 1.89 -31.59 -18.19
CA LYS A 658 2.25 -31.66 -19.61
C LYS A 658 2.43 -30.27 -20.27
N LEU A 659 2.34 -29.19 -19.47
CA LEU A 659 2.48 -27.80 -19.91
C LEU A 659 1.43 -27.38 -20.96
N GLU A 660 0.24 -27.99 -20.91
CA GLU A 660 -0.88 -27.64 -21.79
C GLU A 660 -1.49 -26.29 -21.41
N GLY A 661 -1.36 -25.87 -20.13
CA GLY A 661 -1.78 -24.58 -19.63
C GLY A 661 -3.30 -24.43 -19.48
N MET A 662 -3.75 -23.16 -19.39
CA MET A 662 -5.16 -22.83 -19.25
C MET A 662 -5.59 -21.79 -20.31
N PRO A 663 -6.90 -21.78 -20.71
CA PRO A 663 -7.37 -20.93 -21.81
C PRO A 663 -7.41 -19.43 -21.48
N LEU A 664 -7.36 -19.06 -20.20
CA LEU A 664 -7.51 -17.68 -19.76
C LEU A 664 -6.51 -17.38 -18.63
N ALA A 665 -5.59 -16.45 -18.86
CA ALA A 665 -4.75 -15.89 -17.80
C ALA A 665 -5.48 -14.71 -17.11
N ALA A 666 -5.18 -14.47 -15.85
CA ALA A 666 -5.59 -13.24 -15.18
C ALA A 666 -5.04 -12.01 -15.94
N PRO A 667 -5.80 -10.92 -16.06
CA PRO A 667 -5.35 -9.73 -16.78
C PRO A 667 -4.38 -8.90 -15.96
N LEU A 668 -3.28 -9.50 -15.53
CA LEU A 668 -2.23 -8.88 -14.75
C LEU A 668 -1.30 -8.07 -15.65
N ASN A 669 -0.93 -6.89 -15.21
CA ASN A 669 0.19 -6.16 -15.77
C ASN A 669 1.48 -6.62 -15.09
N LEU A 670 2.52 -6.91 -15.87
CA LEU A 670 3.86 -7.05 -15.32
C LEU A 670 4.27 -5.68 -14.82
N ASP A 671 4.49 -5.58 -13.53
CA ASP A 671 5.10 -4.39 -12.95
C ASP A 671 6.48 -4.20 -13.58
N GLU A 672 6.75 -3.01 -14.08
CA GLU A 672 8.06 -2.64 -14.62
C GLU A 672 9.19 -2.73 -13.57
N LEU A 673 8.84 -2.85 -12.28
CA LEU A 673 9.77 -3.13 -11.19
C LEU A 673 10.73 -4.28 -11.50
N ARG A 674 10.31 -5.25 -12.30
CA ARG A 674 11.11 -6.42 -12.71
C ARG A 674 11.11 -6.64 -14.22
N ALA A 675 10.77 -5.63 -14.99
CA ALA A 675 10.81 -5.72 -16.46
C ALA A 675 12.20 -6.09 -16.99
N ALA A 676 13.27 -5.74 -16.27
CA ALA A 676 14.63 -6.13 -16.60
C ALA A 676 14.90 -7.64 -16.42
N ASP A 677 14.14 -8.31 -15.55
CA ASP A 677 14.27 -9.75 -15.29
C ASP A 677 13.46 -10.60 -16.30
N VAL A 678 12.57 -9.95 -17.07
CA VAL A 678 11.72 -10.63 -18.06
C VAL A 678 12.48 -10.74 -19.38
N PRO A 679 12.74 -11.96 -19.87
CA PRO A 679 13.32 -12.16 -21.21
C PRO A 679 12.38 -11.52 -22.26
N LYS A 680 12.96 -10.88 -23.27
CA LYS A 680 12.21 -10.24 -24.39
C LYS A 680 11.60 -11.26 -25.36
N THR A 681 11.29 -12.46 -24.90
CA THR A 681 10.63 -13.53 -25.66
C THR A 681 9.13 -13.41 -25.49
N GLY A 682 8.40 -13.47 -26.60
CA GLY A 682 6.94 -13.33 -26.58
C GLY A 682 6.23 -14.40 -25.76
N PRO A 683 4.93 -14.21 -25.46
CA PRO A 683 4.13 -15.14 -24.68
C PRO A 683 4.08 -16.51 -25.35
N ALA A 684 3.94 -17.55 -24.53
CA ALA A 684 3.80 -18.92 -25.01
C ALA A 684 2.62 -19.06 -25.98
N THR A 685 2.85 -19.67 -27.14
CA THR A 685 1.78 -20.04 -28.06
C THR A 685 1.14 -21.34 -27.55
N LEU A 686 -0.18 -21.33 -27.37
CA LEU A 686 -0.97 -22.52 -26.97
C LEU A 686 -1.92 -22.90 -28.12
N PRO A 687 -1.42 -23.57 -29.17
CA PRO A 687 -2.23 -23.84 -30.37
C PRO A 687 -3.41 -24.77 -30.10
N SER A 688 -3.35 -25.58 -29.02
CA SER A 688 -4.38 -26.56 -28.67
C SER A 688 -5.54 -25.99 -27.85
N LEU A 689 -5.42 -24.76 -27.28
CA LEU A 689 -6.43 -24.16 -26.42
C LEU A 689 -7.07 -22.94 -27.09
N LYS A 690 -8.38 -22.98 -27.33
CA LYS A 690 -9.13 -21.79 -27.73
C LYS A 690 -9.09 -20.78 -26.59
N ALA A 691 -8.49 -19.62 -26.82
CA ALA A 691 -8.39 -18.55 -25.85
C ALA A 691 -9.80 -18.02 -25.49
N LEU A 692 -10.05 -17.85 -24.20
CA LEU A 692 -11.23 -17.17 -23.71
C LEU A 692 -11.00 -15.65 -23.72
N ASP A 693 -12.08 -14.88 -23.87
CA ASP A 693 -12.01 -13.43 -23.87
C ASP A 693 -11.57 -12.90 -22.49
N PRO A 694 -10.46 -12.13 -22.40
CA PRO A 694 -9.99 -11.59 -21.13
C PRO A 694 -10.97 -10.60 -20.48
N LEU A 695 -11.89 -10.01 -21.26
CA LEU A 695 -12.94 -9.16 -20.72
C LEU A 695 -13.98 -9.92 -19.88
N ALA A 696 -13.93 -11.26 -19.85
CA ALA A 696 -14.74 -12.07 -18.96
C ALA A 696 -14.64 -11.64 -17.49
N PHE A 697 -13.47 -11.16 -17.05
CA PHE A 697 -13.28 -10.62 -15.69
C PHE A 697 -14.12 -9.37 -15.39
N LEU A 698 -14.55 -8.63 -16.39
CA LEU A 698 -15.48 -7.50 -16.25
C LEU A 698 -16.94 -7.95 -16.24
N VAL A 699 -17.22 -9.14 -16.72
CA VAL A 699 -18.57 -9.72 -16.81
C VAL A 699 -19.01 -10.36 -15.49
N GLY A 700 -18.10 -11.09 -14.83
CA GLY A 700 -18.37 -11.75 -13.54
C GLY A 700 -17.17 -12.57 -13.06
N PRO A 701 -17.30 -13.27 -11.92
CA PRO A 701 -16.25 -14.10 -11.37
C PRO A 701 -15.68 -15.11 -12.37
N VAL A 702 -14.37 -15.30 -12.34
CA VAL A 702 -13.64 -16.36 -13.00
C VAL A 702 -13.19 -17.35 -11.94
N GLU A 703 -13.66 -18.60 -12.03
CA GLU A 703 -13.38 -19.65 -11.06
C GLU A 703 -12.61 -20.79 -11.72
N VAL A 704 -11.57 -21.28 -11.08
CA VAL A 704 -10.78 -22.40 -11.55
C VAL A 704 -10.59 -23.43 -10.45
N SER A 705 -10.95 -24.66 -10.73
CA SER A 705 -10.60 -25.83 -9.91
C SER A 705 -9.54 -26.64 -10.62
N ILE A 706 -8.58 -27.18 -9.86
CA ILE A 706 -7.57 -28.12 -10.37
C ILE A 706 -7.81 -29.47 -9.71
N THR A 707 -8.12 -30.47 -10.52
CA THR A 707 -8.35 -31.84 -10.09
C THR A 707 -7.47 -32.82 -10.92
N GLU A 708 -7.33 -34.06 -10.51
CA GLU A 708 -6.48 -35.04 -11.23
C GLU A 708 -6.89 -35.18 -12.70
N SER A 709 -8.20 -35.31 -12.97
CA SER A 709 -8.71 -35.60 -14.31
C SER A 709 -9.23 -34.38 -15.07
N GLY A 710 -9.50 -33.28 -14.36
CA GLY A 710 -10.20 -32.12 -14.93
C GLY A 710 -11.67 -32.38 -15.24
N GLY A 711 -12.29 -31.48 -16.00
CA GLY A 711 -13.71 -31.59 -16.39
C GLY A 711 -14.13 -30.49 -17.37
N PRO A 712 -15.41 -30.49 -17.79
CA PRO A 712 -15.90 -29.52 -18.75
C PRO A 712 -15.90 -28.08 -18.20
N ALA A 713 -15.54 -27.15 -19.05
CA ALA A 713 -15.66 -25.71 -18.75
C ALA A 713 -17.12 -25.26 -18.87
N LYS A 714 -17.54 -24.32 -17.99
CA LYS A 714 -18.78 -23.58 -18.14
C LYS A 714 -18.45 -22.11 -18.37
N VAL A 715 -19.00 -21.53 -19.44
CA VAL A 715 -18.75 -20.14 -19.81
C VAL A 715 -20.10 -19.48 -20.09
N ALA A 716 -20.33 -18.32 -19.46
CA ALA A 716 -21.51 -17.51 -19.70
C ALA A 716 -21.56 -17.00 -21.16
N ASN A 717 -22.69 -16.49 -21.59
CA ASN A 717 -22.80 -15.86 -22.91
C ASN A 717 -22.04 -14.52 -22.93
N LEU A 718 -20.71 -14.57 -23.02
CA LEU A 718 -19.84 -13.39 -23.05
C LEU A 718 -20.19 -12.41 -24.18
N PRO A 719 -20.50 -12.86 -25.43
CA PRO A 719 -20.88 -11.95 -26.52
C PRO A 719 -22.11 -11.09 -26.23
N ALA A 720 -23.04 -11.56 -25.38
CA ALA A 720 -24.20 -10.75 -24.95
C ALA A 720 -23.81 -9.62 -23.98
N GLN A 721 -22.68 -9.75 -23.29
CA GLN A 721 -22.22 -8.79 -22.29
C GLN A 721 -21.09 -7.87 -22.82
N ILE A 722 -20.38 -8.28 -23.88
CA ILE A 722 -19.22 -7.58 -24.42
C ILE A 722 -19.57 -7.03 -25.82
N ASP A 723 -19.90 -5.76 -25.88
CA ASP A 723 -20.14 -5.05 -27.14
C ASP A 723 -18.83 -4.40 -27.63
N ARG A 724 -18.12 -5.10 -28.51
CA ARG A 724 -16.83 -4.60 -29.04
C ARG A 724 -16.98 -3.42 -30.01
N GLN A 725 -18.13 -3.30 -30.67
CA GLN A 725 -18.38 -2.18 -31.58
C GLN A 725 -18.58 -0.89 -30.79
N ARG A 726 -19.36 -0.94 -29.71
CA ARG A 726 -19.57 0.20 -28.80
C ARG A 726 -18.49 0.35 -27.75
N LYS A 727 -17.60 -0.63 -27.65
CA LYS A 727 -16.53 -0.71 -26.65
C LYS A 727 -17.06 -0.71 -25.21
N VAL A 728 -18.06 -1.54 -24.92
CA VAL A 728 -18.76 -1.59 -23.64
C VAL A 728 -18.84 -3.02 -23.13
N VAL A 729 -18.56 -3.23 -21.84
CA VAL A 729 -18.84 -4.47 -21.10
C VAL A 729 -19.87 -4.19 -20.02
N ARG A 730 -20.85 -5.09 -19.89
CA ARG A 730 -21.83 -5.09 -18.79
C ARG A 730 -21.64 -6.30 -17.91
N ALA A 731 -21.59 -6.09 -16.59
CA ALA A 731 -21.55 -7.19 -15.65
C ALA A 731 -22.90 -7.97 -15.64
N LEU A 732 -22.83 -9.26 -15.37
CA LEU A 732 -24.02 -10.14 -15.27
C LEU A 732 -25.02 -9.68 -14.18
N THR A 733 -24.55 -8.92 -13.19
CA THR A 733 -25.42 -8.32 -12.17
C THR A 733 -26.26 -7.17 -12.69
N GLY A 734 -25.91 -6.60 -13.85
CA GLY A 734 -26.52 -5.37 -14.40
C GLY A 734 -26.12 -4.09 -13.65
N GLU A 735 -25.32 -4.19 -12.60
CA GLU A 735 -24.97 -3.04 -11.73
C GLU A 735 -23.71 -2.28 -12.21
N LEU A 736 -22.87 -2.90 -13.04
CA LEU A 736 -21.61 -2.31 -13.52
C LEU A 736 -21.56 -2.26 -15.04
N THR A 737 -21.08 -1.13 -15.55
CA THR A 737 -20.79 -0.94 -16.97
C THR A 737 -19.41 -0.32 -17.15
N TRP A 738 -18.59 -0.92 -17.99
CA TRP A 738 -17.26 -0.43 -18.37
C TRP A 738 -17.27 -0.03 -19.85
N ASN A 739 -17.03 1.23 -20.11
CA ASN A 739 -16.90 1.77 -21.47
C ASN A 739 -15.45 2.14 -21.74
N TRP A 740 -14.69 1.22 -22.38
CA TRP A 740 -13.26 1.45 -22.64
C TRP A 740 -13.01 2.40 -23.82
N GLY A 741 -14.02 2.64 -24.66
CA GLY A 741 -13.94 3.65 -25.71
C GLY A 741 -14.01 5.07 -25.17
N ALA A 742 -14.84 5.30 -24.15
CA ALA A 742 -14.95 6.57 -23.44
C ALA A 742 -14.01 6.67 -22.23
N GLY A 743 -13.30 5.61 -21.87
CA GLY A 743 -12.44 5.57 -20.68
C GLY A 743 -13.20 5.82 -19.39
N ARG A 744 -14.35 5.17 -19.22
CA ARG A 744 -15.25 5.41 -18.08
C ARG A 744 -15.93 4.14 -17.60
N ALA A 745 -16.06 4.01 -16.26
CA ALA A 745 -16.91 3.01 -15.64
C ALA A 745 -18.02 3.67 -14.82
N VAL A 746 -19.19 3.00 -14.75
CA VAL A 746 -20.32 3.46 -13.95
C VAL A 746 -20.87 2.34 -13.08
N ILE A 747 -21.38 2.73 -11.91
CA ILE A 747 -22.07 1.87 -10.95
C ILE A 747 -23.52 2.33 -10.87
N THR A 748 -24.46 1.39 -11.01
CA THR A 748 -25.91 1.62 -10.95
C THR A 748 -26.59 0.68 -9.98
N ALA A 749 -25.93 0.38 -8.86
CA ALA A 749 -26.50 -0.43 -7.80
C ALA A 749 -27.56 0.36 -6.99
N PRO A 750 -28.54 -0.31 -6.35
CA PRO A 750 -29.62 0.37 -5.64
C PRO A 750 -29.18 1.38 -4.58
N SER A 751 -28.11 1.09 -3.84
CA SER A 751 -27.58 1.93 -2.76
C SER A 751 -26.33 2.73 -3.16
N VAL A 752 -25.88 2.61 -4.41
CA VAL A 752 -24.69 3.29 -4.93
C VAL A 752 -24.88 3.68 -6.39
N ASN A 753 -24.65 4.94 -6.71
CA ASN A 753 -24.45 5.38 -8.07
C ASN A 753 -23.08 6.07 -8.17
N ALA A 754 -22.26 5.72 -9.14
CA ALA A 754 -20.96 6.33 -9.35
C ALA A 754 -20.58 6.40 -10.84
N ALA A 755 -19.74 7.39 -11.16
CA ALA A 755 -19.05 7.48 -12.42
C ALA A 755 -17.56 7.76 -12.14
N THR A 756 -16.66 7.03 -12.78
CA THR A 756 -15.21 7.20 -12.65
C THR A 756 -14.52 7.15 -14.00
N GLY A 757 -13.42 7.90 -14.17
CA GLY A 757 -12.64 8.02 -15.39
C GLY A 757 -12.75 9.39 -16.04
N PHE A 758 -12.80 9.44 -17.38
CA PHE A 758 -12.96 10.68 -18.16
C PHE A 758 -14.41 11.17 -18.09
N LEU A 759 -14.65 12.25 -17.35
CA LEU A 759 -16.00 12.71 -17.01
C LEU A 759 -16.49 13.88 -17.88
N ASN A 760 -15.64 14.88 -18.15
CA ASN A 760 -16.05 16.09 -18.90
C ASN A 760 -16.46 15.82 -20.34
N ALA A 761 -15.78 14.87 -21.00
CA ALA A 761 -16.05 14.51 -22.39
C ALA A 761 -17.46 13.95 -22.62
N ALA A 762 -18.15 13.53 -21.56
CA ALA A 762 -19.52 13.05 -21.64
C ALA A 762 -20.58 14.17 -21.64
N GLY A 763 -20.19 15.41 -21.34
CA GLY A 763 -21.09 16.52 -21.07
C GLY A 763 -21.98 16.22 -19.84
N LYS A 764 -23.03 15.43 -20.03
CA LYS A 764 -23.97 15.02 -18.98
C LYS A 764 -23.97 13.51 -18.82
N ILE A 765 -23.76 13.02 -17.59
CA ILE A 765 -23.87 11.60 -17.22
C ILE A 765 -25.12 11.40 -16.39
N SER A 766 -26.07 10.62 -16.91
CA SER A 766 -27.31 10.29 -16.21
C SER A 766 -27.25 8.89 -15.62
N LEU A 767 -27.41 8.78 -14.30
CA LEU A 767 -27.48 7.55 -13.54
C LEU A 767 -28.87 7.47 -12.87
N PRO A 768 -29.33 6.30 -12.39
CA PRO A 768 -30.67 6.15 -11.83
C PRO A 768 -31.02 7.14 -10.72
N ALA A 769 -30.11 7.43 -9.80
CA ALA A 769 -30.36 8.31 -8.65
C ALA A 769 -29.76 9.73 -8.80
N MET A 770 -28.89 9.96 -9.76
CA MET A 770 -28.29 11.29 -9.96
C MET A 770 -27.93 11.59 -11.42
N THR A 771 -27.87 12.86 -11.73
CA THR A 771 -27.28 13.38 -12.95
C THR A 771 -26.04 14.17 -12.59
N LEU A 772 -24.94 13.91 -13.30
CA LEU A 772 -23.66 14.58 -13.14
C LEU A 772 -23.33 15.41 -14.37
N GLN A 773 -22.89 16.65 -14.18
CA GLN A 773 -22.27 17.49 -15.18
C GLN A 773 -21.03 18.15 -14.57
N THR A 774 -19.85 17.90 -15.10
CA THR A 774 -18.58 18.35 -14.52
C THR A 774 -17.57 18.77 -15.57
N GLY A 775 -16.71 19.73 -15.21
CA GLY A 775 -15.53 20.13 -15.98
C GLY A 775 -14.30 19.22 -15.73
N LEU A 776 -14.38 18.29 -14.77
CA LEU A 776 -13.27 17.39 -14.46
C LEU A 776 -12.92 16.52 -15.67
N GLU A 777 -11.69 16.67 -16.17
CA GLU A 777 -11.16 15.77 -17.20
C GLU A 777 -11.21 14.33 -16.71
N TYR A 778 -10.65 14.07 -15.52
CA TYR A 778 -10.56 12.75 -14.90
C TYR A 778 -10.89 12.81 -13.43
N GLY A 779 -11.65 11.83 -12.94
CA GLY A 779 -12.01 11.77 -11.52
C GLY A 779 -13.04 10.70 -11.22
N SER A 780 -13.54 10.73 -9.99
CA SER A 780 -14.62 9.86 -9.51
C SER A 780 -15.68 10.68 -8.77
N VAL A 781 -16.94 10.41 -9.07
CA VAL A 781 -18.10 10.95 -8.35
C VAL A 781 -18.94 9.79 -7.89
N THR A 782 -19.16 9.68 -6.58
CA THR A 782 -19.85 8.55 -5.95
C THR A 782 -20.92 9.05 -5.00
N LEU A 783 -22.16 8.61 -5.21
CA LEU A 783 -23.27 8.78 -4.29
C LEU A 783 -23.56 7.43 -3.63
N VAL A 784 -23.48 7.36 -2.29
CA VAL A 784 -23.71 6.14 -1.51
C VAL A 784 -24.66 6.40 -0.34
N ALA A 785 -25.58 5.46 -0.09
CA ALA A 785 -26.44 5.50 1.07
C ALA A 785 -25.68 5.15 2.35
N LEU A 786 -25.90 5.90 3.43
CA LEU A 786 -25.30 5.70 4.75
C LEU A 786 -26.23 5.01 5.76
N ASP A 787 -27.48 4.77 5.39
CA ASP A 787 -28.53 4.23 6.26
C ASP A 787 -29.00 2.84 5.82
N GLY A 788 -28.26 2.17 4.93
CA GLY A 788 -28.56 0.82 4.43
C GLY A 788 -29.76 0.72 3.49
N LYS A 789 -30.37 1.84 3.09
CA LYS A 789 -31.51 1.89 2.19
C LYS A 789 -31.08 2.12 0.73
N PRO A 790 -31.92 1.76 -0.25
CA PRO A 790 -31.73 2.22 -1.62
C PRO A 790 -31.70 3.75 -1.71
N LEU A 791 -30.91 4.31 -2.62
CA LEU A 791 -30.78 5.78 -2.82
C LEU A 791 -32.12 6.50 -3.02
N ALA A 792 -33.09 5.84 -3.66
CA ALA A 792 -34.42 6.39 -3.86
C ALA A 792 -35.19 6.61 -2.54
N GLN A 793 -34.82 5.94 -1.46
CA GLN A 793 -35.50 5.97 -0.14
C GLN A 793 -34.54 6.42 1.00
N SER A 794 -33.26 6.58 0.72
CA SER A 794 -32.27 6.92 1.74
C SER A 794 -32.52 8.30 2.31
N ALA A 795 -32.49 8.41 3.63
CA ALA A 795 -32.58 9.67 4.37
C ALA A 795 -31.19 10.27 4.69
N LYS A 796 -30.13 9.51 4.43
CA LYS A 796 -28.76 9.93 4.71
C LYS A 796 -27.82 9.35 3.68
N MET A 797 -27.18 10.21 2.88
CA MET A 797 -26.28 9.83 1.80
C MET A 797 -24.97 10.61 1.87
N LEU A 798 -23.90 10.00 1.38
CA LEU A 798 -22.62 10.64 1.11
C LEU A 798 -22.48 10.81 -0.40
N LEU A 799 -22.27 12.06 -0.84
CA LEU A 799 -21.73 12.35 -2.17
C LEU A 799 -20.22 12.64 -2.01
N GLN A 800 -19.40 11.87 -2.70
CA GLN A 800 -17.94 11.94 -2.64
C GLN A 800 -17.39 12.24 -4.03
N VAL A 801 -16.43 13.17 -4.10
CA VAL A 801 -15.81 13.61 -5.34
C VAL A 801 -14.30 13.55 -5.19
N ALA A 802 -13.61 13.00 -6.17
CA ALA A 802 -12.16 12.92 -6.22
C ALA A 802 -11.65 13.21 -7.63
N SER A 803 -10.44 13.71 -7.71
CA SER A 803 -9.74 13.95 -8.97
C SER A 803 -8.24 13.75 -8.79
N GLU A 804 -7.47 14.23 -9.76
CA GLU A 804 -6.01 14.20 -9.77
C GLU A 804 -5.43 14.98 -8.59
N ASP A 805 -4.39 14.44 -7.99
CA ASP A 805 -3.58 15.07 -6.95
C ASP A 805 -2.08 14.96 -7.28
N ARG A 806 -1.28 15.92 -6.78
CA ARG A 806 0.18 15.94 -6.99
C ARG A 806 0.87 16.84 -5.95
N ASN A 807 2.19 16.82 -5.94
CA ASN A 807 2.98 17.81 -5.20
C ASN A 807 2.84 19.19 -5.85
N ARG A 808 2.75 20.23 -5.05
CA ARG A 808 2.82 21.60 -5.53
C ARG A 808 4.16 21.85 -6.22
N GLY A 809 4.15 22.52 -7.37
CA GLY A 809 5.36 22.78 -8.15
C GLY A 809 5.88 21.56 -8.93
N TRP A 810 5.09 20.50 -9.08
CA TRP A 810 5.38 19.41 -10.01
C TRP A 810 5.50 19.96 -11.43
N LYS A 811 6.63 19.68 -12.09
CA LYS A 811 6.92 20.13 -13.47
C LYS A 811 7.37 18.99 -14.35
N THR A 812 6.92 19.03 -15.58
CA THR A 812 7.27 18.05 -16.60
C THR A 812 7.57 18.71 -17.93
N ALA A 813 8.30 18.02 -18.81
CA ALA A 813 8.58 18.39 -20.18
C ALA A 813 8.43 17.17 -21.09
N PRO A 814 8.28 17.36 -22.41
CA PRO A 814 8.42 16.26 -23.37
C PRO A 814 9.79 15.58 -23.19
N GLY A 815 9.78 14.25 -23.15
CA GLY A 815 10.97 13.39 -23.08
C GLY A 815 11.15 12.59 -24.36
N ASP A 816 12.14 11.70 -24.35
CA ASP A 816 12.44 10.81 -25.46
C ASP A 816 11.35 9.75 -25.67
N LYS A 817 11.23 9.22 -26.87
CA LYS A 817 10.31 8.11 -27.25
C LYS A 817 8.83 8.38 -26.96
N GLY A 818 8.42 9.65 -26.96
CA GLY A 818 7.04 10.06 -26.66
C GLY A 818 6.67 10.00 -25.17
N LEU A 819 7.66 9.80 -24.29
CA LEU A 819 7.47 9.83 -22.85
C LEU A 819 7.50 11.26 -22.31
N THR A 820 7.03 11.43 -21.09
CA THR A 820 7.10 12.67 -20.32
C THR A 820 8.30 12.59 -19.38
N ARG A 821 9.10 13.66 -19.30
CA ARG A 821 10.22 13.78 -18.38
C ARG A 821 9.80 14.58 -17.14
N ILE A 822 10.16 14.08 -15.96
CA ILE A 822 10.01 14.80 -14.71
C ILE A 822 11.13 15.85 -14.61
N GLU A 823 10.78 17.12 -14.58
CA GLU A 823 11.73 18.22 -14.34
C GLU A 823 11.85 18.57 -12.85
N SER A 824 10.73 18.51 -12.13
CA SER A 824 10.67 18.79 -10.69
C SER A 824 9.60 17.91 -10.04
N LEU A 825 9.95 17.31 -8.92
CA LEU A 825 8.98 16.58 -8.08
C LEU A 825 8.06 17.51 -7.30
N GLY A 826 8.39 18.81 -7.23
CA GLY A 826 7.69 19.75 -6.34
C GLY A 826 7.88 19.42 -4.87
N GLY A 827 6.97 19.86 -4.04
CA GLY A 827 6.99 19.66 -2.60
C GLY A 827 5.64 19.97 -1.95
N PRO A 828 5.60 20.08 -0.62
CA PRO A 828 4.36 20.36 0.09
C PRO A 828 3.82 21.77 -0.21
N PRO A 829 2.48 21.96 -0.10
CA PRO A 829 1.48 20.95 0.20
C PRO A 829 1.14 20.09 -1.01
N LEU A 830 0.39 19.03 -0.78
CA LEU A 830 -0.33 18.38 -1.87
C LEU A 830 -1.33 19.37 -2.48
N VAL A 831 -1.49 19.32 -3.78
CA VAL A 831 -2.53 20.06 -4.49
C VAL A 831 -3.45 19.11 -5.22
N VAL A 832 -4.74 19.44 -5.23
CA VAL A 832 -5.80 18.68 -5.91
C VAL A 832 -6.41 19.54 -7.00
N ARG A 833 -6.74 18.95 -8.13
CA ARG A 833 -7.48 19.64 -9.19
C ARG A 833 -8.80 20.18 -8.64
N ASN A 834 -9.12 21.43 -8.94
CA ASN A 834 -10.39 22.03 -8.51
C ASN A 834 -11.57 21.14 -8.89
N LEU A 835 -12.42 20.85 -7.89
CA LEU A 835 -13.59 20.02 -8.08
C LEU A 835 -14.75 20.88 -8.57
N GLU A 836 -15.08 20.78 -9.86
CA GLU A 836 -16.04 21.67 -10.53
C GLU A 836 -17.19 20.88 -11.15
N GLY A 837 -18.38 21.46 -11.11
CA GLY A 837 -19.56 20.90 -11.72
C GLY A 837 -20.81 20.97 -10.86
N SER A 838 -21.82 20.20 -11.29
CA SER A 838 -23.08 20.09 -10.55
C SER A 838 -23.60 18.66 -10.54
N ILE A 839 -24.22 18.29 -9.44
CA ILE A 839 -24.93 17.04 -9.25
C ILE A 839 -26.38 17.32 -8.95
N SER A 840 -27.31 16.67 -9.65
CA SER A 840 -28.73 16.75 -9.38
C SER A 840 -29.26 15.38 -9.00
N LEU A 841 -29.95 15.24 -7.87
CA LEU A 841 -30.64 14.01 -7.54
C LEU A 841 -31.93 13.90 -8.35
N THR A 842 -32.22 12.69 -8.87
CA THR A 842 -33.39 12.42 -9.74
C THR A 842 -34.68 12.13 -8.95
N ARG A 843 -34.59 11.98 -7.62
CA ARG A 843 -35.76 11.67 -6.78
C ARG A 843 -36.69 12.86 -6.59
N PRO A 844 -38.05 12.63 -6.48
CA PRO A 844 -39.04 13.72 -6.43
C PRO A 844 -38.88 14.67 -5.24
N ASP A 845 -38.37 14.20 -4.11
CA ASP A 845 -38.17 14.97 -2.87
C ASP A 845 -36.76 15.57 -2.73
N ALA A 846 -35.98 15.65 -3.81
CA ALA A 846 -34.62 16.19 -3.80
C ALA A 846 -34.55 17.63 -3.28
N ASP A 847 -35.57 18.43 -3.46
CA ASP A 847 -35.68 19.80 -2.95
C ASP A 847 -35.84 19.87 -1.42
N ARG A 848 -36.30 18.77 -0.78
CA ARG A 848 -36.43 18.65 0.69
C ARG A 848 -35.22 18.02 1.38
N LEU A 849 -34.23 17.56 0.61
CA LEU A 849 -33.00 17.00 1.14
C LEU A 849 -31.96 18.12 1.30
N SER A 850 -31.49 18.35 2.51
CA SER A 850 -30.45 19.35 2.77
C SER A 850 -29.06 18.82 2.47
N VAL A 851 -28.20 19.66 1.94
CA VAL A 851 -26.80 19.36 1.58
C VAL A 851 -25.86 20.16 2.46
N THR A 852 -24.88 19.47 3.06
CA THR A 852 -23.83 20.08 3.87
C THR A 852 -22.46 19.65 3.33
N ALA A 853 -21.60 20.61 2.99
CA ALA A 853 -20.20 20.34 2.69
C ALA A 853 -19.48 19.93 3.98
N LEU A 854 -18.63 18.90 3.88
CA LEU A 854 -17.79 18.43 4.97
C LEU A 854 -16.33 18.84 4.71
N ASP A 855 -15.53 18.90 5.77
CA ASP A 855 -14.08 18.98 5.65
C ASP A 855 -13.46 17.61 5.30
N ALA A 856 -12.14 17.55 5.15
CA ALA A 856 -11.43 16.34 4.79
C ALA A 856 -11.48 15.24 5.86
N ASN A 857 -11.81 15.59 7.11
CA ASN A 857 -12.01 14.67 8.23
C ASN A 857 -13.49 14.26 8.40
N GLY A 858 -14.37 14.79 7.55
CA GLY A 858 -15.78 14.46 7.52
C GLY A 858 -16.66 15.27 8.49
N TYR A 859 -16.17 16.40 9.02
CA TYR A 859 -16.97 17.26 9.89
C TYR A 859 -17.77 18.28 9.07
N PRO A 860 -18.99 18.65 9.52
CA PRO A 860 -19.80 19.66 8.85
C PRO A 860 -19.11 21.01 8.77
N LYS A 861 -18.99 21.59 7.57
CA LYS A 861 -18.36 22.89 7.30
C LYS A 861 -19.38 23.96 6.91
N THR A 862 -20.16 23.71 5.86
CA THR A 862 -21.07 24.72 5.29
C THR A 862 -22.34 24.07 4.73
N LYS A 863 -23.49 24.64 5.05
CA LYS A 863 -24.78 24.25 4.41
C LYS A 863 -24.84 24.87 3.01
N LEU A 864 -25.23 24.06 2.00
CA LEU A 864 -25.22 24.43 0.60
C LEU A 864 -26.62 24.52 -0.04
N GLY A 865 -27.68 24.34 0.72
CA GLY A 865 -29.05 24.33 0.20
C GLY A 865 -29.61 22.89 0.07
N ASN A 866 -30.29 22.60 -1.04
CA ASN A 866 -30.94 21.30 -1.24
C ASN A 866 -30.28 20.46 -2.35
N ALA A 867 -30.71 19.20 -2.46
CA ALA A 867 -30.11 18.22 -3.36
C ALA A 867 -30.69 18.24 -4.79
N LYS A 868 -31.62 19.14 -5.13
CA LYS A 868 -32.15 19.29 -6.48
C LYS A 868 -31.03 19.68 -7.46
N THR A 869 -30.12 20.54 -7.01
CA THR A 869 -28.89 20.87 -7.73
C THR A 869 -27.79 21.23 -6.73
N ILE A 870 -26.75 20.44 -6.66
CA ILE A 870 -25.58 20.61 -5.79
C ILE A 870 -24.46 21.17 -6.64
N ALA A 871 -24.13 22.43 -6.48
CA ALA A 871 -22.92 23.02 -7.08
C ALA A 871 -21.69 22.52 -6.30
N LEU A 872 -20.78 21.85 -6.99
CA LEU A 872 -19.53 21.39 -6.39
C LEU A 872 -18.67 22.58 -6.00
N ARG A 873 -18.00 22.48 -4.85
CA ARG A 873 -17.02 23.45 -4.37
C ARG A 873 -15.62 22.96 -4.74
N PRO A 874 -14.75 23.86 -5.21
CA PRO A 874 -13.42 23.45 -5.70
C PRO A 874 -12.58 22.64 -4.72
N ASP A 875 -12.76 22.90 -3.40
CA ASP A 875 -11.96 22.36 -2.28
C ASP A 875 -12.71 21.36 -1.39
N VAL A 876 -13.85 20.82 -1.84
CA VAL A 876 -14.70 19.93 -1.03
C VAL A 876 -14.79 18.54 -1.62
N LEU A 877 -14.26 17.54 -0.90
CA LEU A 877 -14.31 16.12 -1.27
C LEU A 877 -15.65 15.46 -0.90
N TYR A 878 -16.33 15.93 0.15
CA TYR A 878 -17.46 15.25 0.78
C TYR A 878 -18.66 16.15 0.96
N TYR A 879 -19.84 15.63 0.62
CA TYR A 879 -21.13 16.28 0.83
C TYR A 879 -22.07 15.32 1.53
N LEU A 880 -22.56 15.70 2.71
CA LEU A 880 -23.60 14.99 3.41
C LEU A 880 -24.97 15.45 2.92
N ILE A 881 -25.81 14.51 2.49
CA ILE A 881 -27.19 14.76 2.07
C ILE A 881 -28.11 14.11 3.08
N THR A 882 -29.00 14.88 3.70
CA THR A 882 -29.93 14.38 4.73
C THR A 882 -31.35 14.89 4.49
N SER A 883 -32.33 14.03 4.83
CA SER A 883 -33.69 14.52 4.92
C SER A 883 -33.81 15.52 6.08
N THR A 884 -34.44 16.65 5.84
CA THR A 884 -34.80 17.58 6.93
C THR A 884 -35.83 16.85 7.81
N PRO A 885 -35.67 16.81 9.16
CA PRO A 885 -36.71 16.29 10.02
C PRO A 885 -38.04 17.00 9.71
N ALA A 886 -39.10 16.27 9.55
CA ALA A 886 -40.43 16.87 9.52
C ALA A 886 -40.59 17.72 10.81
N ARG A 887 -40.84 19.04 10.65
CA ARG A 887 -41.12 19.92 11.76
C ARG A 887 -42.38 19.48 12.51
#